data_8e93f9d03df7451e4448a601912d0bc0
#
_entry.id   8e93f9d03df7451e4448a601912d0bc0
#
_cell.length_a   1.000
_cell.length_b   1.000
_cell.length_c   1.000
_cell.angle_alpha   90.00
_cell.angle_beta   90.00
_cell.angle_gamma   90.00
#
_symmetry.space_group_name_H-M   'P 1'
#
loop_
_entity.id
_entity.type
_entity.pdbx_description
1 polymer ?
#
loop_
_entity_poly.entity_id
_entity_poly.type
_entity_poly.pdbx_seq_one_letter_code
_entity_poly.pdbx_strand_id
1 'polypeptide(L)'
;MNERDNNHGEELLQPIDTDNEGTIGIDIFNLLRRNASVTTVGNVAMGGNNPVRVQSMTTTNTNDTEASVAQVHRIVQAGGELVRLTTQGKREAENLQNIKQALSKLGLHTPLVADVHFNANVADVAAQHVEKVRINPGNYVDPGRTFKQLEYTDEEYAEEIKKIDARFVPFLNICRQNNTAVRIGVNHGSLSDRIMSRYGDTPAGIVESCMEFLRICKREQFNNVVISIKASNTVVMVQSVRLLVQQMRLENMNYPLHLGVTEAGEGEDGRIKSAVGIGALLADGIGDTIRVSLSEEPEAEIPVARALVDYVSARAPHLPIPAKVANGFNFVAPERRNTNPVANIGGQNPPVVISNRMDKNKVHVVTNVDQTPDYIYIGRHLPATLSPQRRYIMDYDAYMQLASTNPQVVEQVYPIFPHNAVPFISLVQADVKFLVLQYGADSEEYIACLKHHPEVVVVCMSTHKNKVGDQRALVHELWQAGLNNPVVFAQMYRHTNEEKDLFQLKAAADMGPLMIDGLTDGIWLMNDGDISDEDVDATAFGILQAARLRTTKTEYISCPGCGRTLYDLRTTIARIREATKHMKGLKIGIMGCIVNGPGEMADADFGYVGAGPGKVSLYRKKECVEKNIDEKDAVEHLLRLIENSLTPNPSPRGEGRD
;
A
#
# COMPACT_ATOMS: atom_id res chain seq x y z
N MET A 1 11.42 -8.32 -40.29
CA MET A 1 11.32 -8.72 -38.88
C MET A 1 10.22 -7.86 -38.31
N ASN A 2 9.06 -8.43 -38.18
CA ASN A 2 7.82 -7.70 -37.90
C ASN A 2 7.69 -7.49 -36.39
N GLU A 3 7.65 -6.23 -35.98
CA GLU A 3 6.99 -5.81 -34.73
C GLU A 3 5.51 -6.17 -34.91
N ARG A 4 5.06 -7.20 -34.27
CA ARG A 4 3.63 -7.53 -34.11
C ARG A 4 3.15 -6.96 -32.80
N ASP A 5 2.20 -6.08 -32.94
CA ASP A 5 1.42 -5.36 -31.98
C ASP A 5 1.07 -6.15 -30.72
N ASN A 6 1.57 -5.67 -29.58
CA ASN A 6 1.16 -6.07 -28.22
C ASN A 6 -0.10 -5.29 -27.76
N ASN A 7 -1.02 -5.00 -28.66
CA ASN A 7 -2.13 -4.05 -28.41
C ASN A 7 -3.48 -4.71 -28.09
N HIS A 8 -3.53 -6.02 -27.86
CA HIS A 8 -4.83 -6.68 -27.62
C HIS A 8 -5.34 -6.60 -26.16
N GLY A 9 -4.50 -6.20 -25.19
CA GLY A 9 -4.93 -6.01 -23.79
C GLY A 9 -5.59 -4.66 -23.50
N GLU A 10 -5.31 -3.65 -24.31
CA GLU A 10 -5.83 -2.30 -24.12
C GLU A 10 -7.21 -2.06 -24.75
N GLU A 11 -7.57 -2.81 -25.80
CA GLU A 11 -8.88 -2.65 -26.47
C GLU A 11 -10.08 -3.14 -25.66
N LEU A 12 -9.88 -4.02 -24.68
CA LEU A 12 -10.97 -4.52 -23.79
C LEU A 12 -11.28 -3.57 -22.62
N LEU A 13 -10.34 -2.66 -22.32
CA LEU A 13 -10.53 -1.62 -21.32
C LEU A 13 -10.65 -0.28 -22.03
N GLN A 14 -11.80 0.01 -22.65
CA GLN A 14 -12.02 1.29 -23.33
C GLN A 14 -11.82 2.46 -22.36
N PRO A 15 -11.04 3.49 -22.73
CA PRO A 15 -10.98 4.73 -21.96
C PRO A 15 -12.40 5.31 -21.88
N ILE A 16 -12.80 5.72 -20.69
CA ILE A 16 -14.02 6.51 -20.52
C ILE A 16 -13.82 7.82 -21.24
N ASP A 17 -14.79 8.19 -22.06
CA ASP A 17 -14.89 9.52 -22.65
C ASP A 17 -14.93 10.52 -21.49
N THR A 18 -13.88 11.37 -21.40
CA THR A 18 -13.54 12.13 -20.21
C THR A 18 -14.24 13.49 -20.16
N ASP A 19 -15.45 13.60 -20.69
CA ASP A 19 -16.23 14.80 -20.49
C ASP A 19 -16.64 14.95 -19.01
N ASN A 20 -15.79 15.61 -18.25
CA ASN A 20 -15.94 16.08 -16.87
C ASN A 20 -15.74 15.10 -15.70
N GLU A 21 -15.27 13.88 -15.86
CA GLU A 21 -15.10 12.94 -14.74
C GLU A 21 -13.76 12.21 -14.70
N GLY A 22 -12.65 12.90 -14.82
CA GLY A 22 -11.28 12.31 -14.75
C GLY A 22 -10.97 11.46 -13.51
N THR A 23 -11.94 11.33 -12.58
CA THR A 23 -11.85 10.56 -11.34
C THR A 23 -12.93 9.48 -11.22
N ILE A 24 -13.50 9.01 -12.32
CA ILE A 24 -14.49 7.92 -12.30
C ILE A 24 -15.70 8.14 -11.35
N GLY A 25 -16.09 9.40 -11.12
CA GLY A 25 -17.16 9.77 -10.16
C GLY A 25 -16.76 9.66 -8.69
N ILE A 26 -15.47 9.61 -8.41
CA ILE A 26 -14.90 9.76 -7.06
C ILE A 26 -14.51 11.23 -6.88
N ASP A 27 -14.93 11.84 -5.79
CA ASP A 27 -14.47 13.17 -5.40
C ASP A 27 -13.15 13.02 -4.64
N ILE A 28 -12.03 13.40 -5.26
CA ILE A 28 -10.70 13.28 -4.64
C ILE A 28 -10.39 14.39 -3.63
N PHE A 29 -11.19 15.44 -3.60
CA PHE A 29 -11.03 16.58 -2.70
C PHE A 29 -11.94 16.46 -1.47
N ASN A 30 -13.15 15.97 -1.67
CA ASN A 30 -14.10 15.80 -0.58
C ASN A 30 -14.24 14.33 -0.21
N LEU A 31 -14.16 14.02 1.08
CA LEU A 31 -14.30 12.66 1.55
C LEU A 31 -15.76 12.21 1.49
N LEU A 32 -16.13 11.64 0.36
CA LEU A 32 -17.47 11.08 0.11
C LEU A 32 -17.32 9.56 -0.11
N ARG A 33 -17.99 8.77 0.71
CA ARG A 33 -17.96 7.32 0.56
C ARG A 33 -18.62 6.86 -0.73
N ARG A 34 -17.94 5.99 -1.49
CA ARG A 34 -18.51 5.34 -2.67
C ARG A 34 -19.79 4.59 -2.31
N ASN A 35 -20.84 4.79 -3.07
CA ASN A 35 -22.08 4.04 -2.87
C ASN A 35 -21.90 2.58 -3.34
N ALA A 36 -21.73 1.67 -2.39
CA ALA A 36 -21.67 0.23 -2.65
C ALA A 36 -23.00 -0.45 -2.33
N SER A 37 -23.30 -1.57 -2.99
CA SER A 37 -24.40 -2.44 -2.59
C SER A 37 -24.15 -3.00 -1.18
N VAL A 38 -25.22 -3.43 -0.51
CA VAL A 38 -25.09 -4.04 0.80
C VAL A 38 -24.93 -5.55 0.66
N THR A 39 -23.88 -6.09 1.28
CA THR A 39 -23.65 -7.53 1.44
C THR A 39 -23.78 -7.87 2.93
N THR A 40 -24.52 -8.92 3.24
CA THR A 40 -24.70 -9.38 4.62
C THR A 40 -23.94 -10.70 4.84
N VAL A 41 -23.11 -10.72 5.87
CA VAL A 41 -22.33 -11.89 6.29
C VAL A 41 -22.76 -12.28 7.70
N GLY A 42 -23.63 -13.26 7.80
CA GLY A 42 -24.29 -13.56 9.07
C GLY A 42 -25.08 -12.37 9.61
N ASN A 43 -24.67 -11.85 10.77
CA ASN A 43 -25.25 -10.67 11.39
C ASN A 43 -24.50 -9.36 11.07
N VAL A 44 -23.48 -9.39 10.21
CA VAL A 44 -22.65 -8.23 9.86
C VAL A 44 -22.94 -7.77 8.42
N ALA A 45 -23.55 -6.60 8.30
CA ALA A 45 -23.74 -5.92 7.01
C ALA A 45 -22.55 -5.01 6.68
N MET A 46 -22.16 -4.95 5.40
CA MET A 46 -21.11 -4.08 4.86
C MET A 46 -21.54 -3.49 3.51
N GLY A 47 -20.95 -2.37 3.12
CA GLY A 47 -21.40 -1.58 1.98
C GLY A 47 -22.56 -0.64 2.34
N GLY A 48 -23.03 0.15 1.39
CA GLY A 48 -24.01 1.22 1.62
C GLY A 48 -23.55 2.17 2.72
N ASN A 49 -24.44 2.49 3.65
CA ASN A 49 -24.15 3.36 4.80
C ASN A 49 -23.61 2.62 6.03
N ASN A 50 -23.31 1.32 5.92
CA ASN A 50 -22.73 0.57 7.04
C ASN A 50 -21.31 1.04 7.33
N PRO A 51 -20.84 0.99 8.60
CA PRO A 51 -19.47 1.34 8.94
C PRO A 51 -18.46 0.42 8.23
N VAL A 52 -17.25 0.92 8.02
CA VAL A 52 -16.15 0.10 7.51
C VAL A 52 -15.79 -0.95 8.55
N ARG A 53 -15.89 -2.23 8.17
CA ARG A 53 -15.68 -3.37 9.07
C ARG A 53 -14.21 -3.73 9.19
N VAL A 54 -13.79 -4.19 10.37
CA VAL A 54 -12.44 -4.68 10.60
C VAL A 54 -12.44 -6.17 10.85
N GLN A 55 -11.46 -6.87 10.29
CA GLN A 55 -11.35 -8.31 10.38
C GLN A 55 -9.90 -8.78 10.44
N SER A 56 -9.70 -9.97 10.99
CA SER A 56 -8.41 -10.65 10.99
C SER A 56 -8.54 -12.12 10.58
N MET A 57 -7.45 -12.88 10.67
CA MET A 57 -7.37 -14.27 10.24
C MET A 57 -6.57 -15.09 11.23
N THR A 58 -7.05 -16.29 11.58
CA THR A 58 -6.31 -17.21 12.44
C THR A 58 -5.02 -17.71 11.79
N THR A 59 -4.05 -18.01 12.63
CA THR A 59 -2.79 -18.68 12.26
C THR A 59 -2.77 -20.16 12.68
N THR A 60 -3.77 -20.59 13.43
CA THR A 60 -3.92 -21.97 13.91
C THR A 60 -4.25 -22.95 12.77
N ASN A 61 -3.97 -24.22 13.00
CA ASN A 61 -4.48 -25.29 12.15
C ASN A 61 -6.00 -25.40 12.34
N THR A 62 -6.76 -25.24 11.27
CA THR A 62 -8.25 -25.28 11.32
C THR A 62 -8.80 -26.65 11.73
N ASN A 63 -8.00 -27.74 11.65
CA ASN A 63 -8.39 -29.04 12.20
C ASN A 63 -8.26 -29.11 13.74
N ASP A 64 -7.54 -28.17 14.36
CA ASP A 64 -7.47 -28.01 15.81
C ASP A 64 -8.59 -27.05 16.26
N THR A 65 -9.70 -27.65 16.69
CA THR A 65 -10.88 -26.90 17.11
C THR A 65 -10.60 -26.02 18.33
N GLU A 66 -9.88 -26.53 19.32
CA GLU A 66 -9.62 -25.82 20.59
C GLU A 66 -8.72 -24.61 20.35
N ALA A 67 -7.60 -24.80 19.70
CA ALA A 67 -6.67 -23.70 19.35
C ALA A 67 -7.35 -22.65 18.48
N SER A 68 -8.14 -23.06 17.48
CA SER A 68 -8.86 -22.15 16.59
C SER A 68 -9.92 -21.33 17.33
N VAL A 69 -10.70 -21.94 18.20
CA VAL A 69 -11.70 -21.26 19.04
C VAL A 69 -11.03 -20.25 19.96
N ALA A 70 -9.94 -20.63 20.61
CA ALA A 70 -9.20 -19.73 21.52
C ALA A 70 -8.66 -18.50 20.76
N GLN A 71 -8.12 -18.68 19.56
CA GLN A 71 -7.62 -17.56 18.75
C GLN A 71 -8.73 -16.68 18.18
N VAL A 72 -9.83 -17.27 17.69
CA VAL A 72 -11.04 -16.51 17.28
C VAL A 72 -11.54 -15.66 18.45
N HIS A 73 -11.60 -16.23 19.67
CA HIS A 73 -12.02 -15.50 20.85
C HIS A 73 -11.14 -14.27 21.12
N ARG A 74 -9.80 -14.40 21.06
CA ARG A 74 -8.89 -13.26 21.25
C ARG A 74 -9.09 -12.18 20.19
N ILE A 75 -9.26 -12.57 18.91
CA ILE A 75 -9.52 -11.63 17.81
C ILE A 75 -10.84 -10.87 18.06
N VAL A 76 -11.88 -11.56 18.50
CA VAL A 76 -13.18 -10.94 18.80
C VAL A 76 -13.08 -10.02 20.01
N GLN A 77 -12.37 -10.42 21.06
CA GLN A 77 -12.11 -9.55 22.23
C GLN A 77 -11.34 -8.27 21.87
N ALA A 78 -10.44 -8.34 20.88
CA ALA A 78 -9.75 -7.16 20.35
C ALA A 78 -10.67 -6.26 19.48
N GLY A 79 -11.93 -6.68 19.19
CA GLY A 79 -12.90 -5.93 18.40
C GLY A 79 -13.01 -6.38 16.94
N GLY A 80 -12.50 -7.57 16.59
CA GLY A 80 -12.67 -8.15 15.26
C GLY A 80 -14.14 -8.51 14.99
N GLU A 81 -14.68 -8.02 13.87
CA GLU A 81 -16.09 -8.20 13.50
C GLU A 81 -16.33 -9.44 12.64
N LEU A 82 -15.31 -9.92 11.94
CA LEU A 82 -15.29 -11.15 11.16
C LEU A 82 -13.92 -11.84 11.37
N VAL A 83 -13.94 -13.17 11.41
CA VAL A 83 -12.70 -13.94 11.55
C VAL A 83 -12.57 -14.96 10.42
N ARG A 84 -11.41 -14.96 9.74
CA ARG A 84 -11.13 -15.85 8.62
C ARG A 84 -10.25 -17.01 9.07
N LEU A 85 -10.59 -18.22 8.62
CA LEU A 85 -9.85 -19.44 8.88
C LEU A 85 -9.36 -20.05 7.56
N THR A 86 -8.12 -20.55 7.56
CA THR A 86 -7.57 -21.29 6.42
C THR A 86 -8.33 -22.60 6.22
N THR A 87 -8.74 -22.88 4.99
CA THR A 87 -9.55 -24.07 4.66
C THR A 87 -8.97 -24.72 3.42
N GLN A 88 -8.02 -25.65 3.60
CA GLN A 88 -7.25 -26.24 2.51
C GLN A 88 -7.91 -27.52 1.97
N GLY A 89 -8.57 -28.27 2.82
CA GLY A 89 -9.15 -29.55 2.50
C GLY A 89 -10.53 -29.76 3.10
N LYS A 90 -11.13 -30.91 2.76
CA LYS A 90 -12.48 -31.27 3.20
C LYS A 90 -12.58 -31.36 4.73
N ARG A 91 -11.52 -31.86 5.39
CA ARG A 91 -11.50 -31.98 6.87
C ARG A 91 -11.60 -30.63 7.56
N GLU A 92 -10.84 -29.64 7.11
CA GLU A 92 -10.92 -28.27 7.63
C GLU A 92 -12.31 -27.68 7.37
N ALA A 93 -12.87 -27.89 6.17
CA ALA A 93 -14.20 -27.39 5.82
C ALA A 93 -15.28 -27.98 6.72
N GLU A 94 -15.25 -29.29 6.98
CA GLU A 94 -16.18 -29.96 7.90
C GLU A 94 -15.97 -29.52 9.36
N ASN A 95 -14.70 -29.30 9.78
CA ASN A 95 -14.37 -28.89 11.15
C ASN A 95 -14.82 -27.45 11.47
N LEU A 96 -15.07 -26.61 10.46
CA LEU A 96 -15.67 -25.27 10.66
C LEU A 96 -16.99 -25.34 11.43
N GLN A 97 -17.78 -26.40 11.24
CA GLN A 97 -19.01 -26.63 11.99
C GLN A 97 -18.74 -26.83 13.49
N ASN A 98 -17.71 -27.61 13.85
CA ASN A 98 -17.33 -27.84 15.24
C ASN A 98 -16.82 -26.55 15.90
N ILE A 99 -15.98 -25.79 15.20
CA ILE A 99 -15.48 -24.48 15.66
C ILE A 99 -16.66 -23.55 15.92
N LYS A 100 -17.61 -23.43 14.98
CA LYS A 100 -18.79 -22.58 15.12
C LYS A 100 -19.68 -22.99 16.29
N GLN A 101 -19.91 -24.28 16.48
CA GLN A 101 -20.66 -24.80 17.62
C GLN A 101 -19.96 -24.51 18.96
N ALA A 102 -18.63 -24.65 19.03
CA ALA A 102 -17.86 -24.34 20.22
C ALA A 102 -17.90 -22.85 20.55
N LEU A 103 -17.77 -21.97 19.54
CA LEU A 103 -17.94 -20.52 19.72
C LEU A 103 -19.33 -20.14 20.22
N SER A 104 -20.38 -20.75 19.66
CA SER A 104 -21.76 -20.53 20.09
C SER A 104 -21.99 -20.91 21.56
N LYS A 105 -21.34 -21.98 22.05
CA LYS A 105 -21.39 -22.36 23.48
C LYS A 105 -20.73 -21.32 24.38
N LEU A 106 -19.79 -20.53 23.85
CA LEU A 106 -19.18 -19.39 24.54
C LEU A 106 -19.97 -18.09 24.36
N GLY A 107 -21.15 -18.13 23.71
CA GLY A 107 -21.94 -16.94 23.41
C GLY A 107 -21.36 -16.06 22.29
N LEU A 108 -20.41 -16.57 21.51
CA LEU A 108 -19.80 -15.86 20.40
C LEU A 108 -20.49 -16.23 19.08
N HIS A 109 -21.02 -15.21 18.40
CA HIS A 109 -21.75 -15.34 17.13
C HIS A 109 -21.10 -14.55 16.00
N THR A 110 -19.78 -14.31 16.10
CA THR A 110 -18.99 -13.62 15.07
C THR A 110 -18.98 -14.46 13.80
N PRO A 111 -19.28 -13.87 12.63
CA PRO A 111 -19.26 -14.57 11.37
C PRO A 111 -17.87 -15.13 11.05
N LEU A 112 -17.83 -16.39 10.61
CA LEU A 112 -16.63 -17.05 10.16
C LEU A 112 -16.50 -16.98 8.64
N VAL A 113 -15.26 -16.89 8.18
CA VAL A 113 -14.92 -16.84 6.75
C VAL A 113 -13.98 -17.98 6.40
N ALA A 114 -14.39 -18.90 5.55
CA ALA A 114 -13.50 -19.93 5.02
C ALA A 114 -12.61 -19.37 3.90
N ASP A 115 -11.31 -19.57 4.02
CA ASP A 115 -10.32 -19.15 3.01
C ASP A 115 -9.85 -20.34 2.18
N VAL A 116 -10.52 -20.54 1.04
CA VAL A 116 -10.33 -21.70 0.16
C VAL A 116 -9.38 -21.37 -1.00
N HIS A 117 -8.45 -22.29 -1.27
CA HIS A 117 -7.51 -22.24 -2.39
C HIS A 117 -7.42 -23.60 -3.08
N PHE A 118 -7.16 -23.61 -4.39
CA PHE A 118 -6.87 -24.77 -5.26
C PHE A 118 -7.96 -25.83 -5.41
N ASN A 119 -8.89 -25.94 -4.50
CA ASN A 119 -9.90 -27.00 -4.52
C ASN A 119 -11.32 -26.44 -4.39
N ALA A 120 -11.98 -26.27 -5.51
CA ALA A 120 -13.33 -25.72 -5.57
C ALA A 120 -14.33 -26.57 -4.77
N ASN A 121 -14.16 -27.90 -4.68
CA ASN A 121 -15.06 -28.76 -3.92
C ASN A 121 -15.02 -28.50 -2.40
N VAL A 122 -13.90 -27.99 -1.90
CA VAL A 122 -13.77 -27.56 -0.49
C VAL A 122 -14.65 -26.34 -0.22
N ALA A 123 -14.77 -25.45 -1.22
CA ALA A 123 -15.67 -24.28 -1.10
C ALA A 123 -17.13 -24.70 -0.97
N ASP A 124 -17.58 -25.73 -1.69
CA ASP A 124 -18.94 -26.26 -1.61
C ASP A 124 -19.27 -26.77 -0.21
N VAL A 125 -18.34 -27.49 0.42
CA VAL A 125 -18.50 -28.00 1.79
C VAL A 125 -18.49 -26.85 2.79
N ALA A 126 -17.50 -25.94 2.68
CA ALA A 126 -17.39 -24.80 3.59
C ALA A 126 -18.62 -23.89 3.56
N ALA A 127 -19.22 -23.68 2.38
CA ALA A 127 -20.42 -22.84 2.21
C ALA A 127 -21.63 -23.32 3.03
N GLN A 128 -21.64 -24.58 3.47
CA GLN A 128 -22.71 -25.14 4.30
C GLN A 128 -22.51 -24.88 5.80
N HIS A 129 -21.31 -24.39 6.20
CA HIS A 129 -20.94 -24.29 7.62
C HIS A 129 -20.57 -22.87 8.09
N VAL A 130 -20.25 -21.96 7.17
CA VAL A 130 -19.82 -20.60 7.52
C VAL A 130 -20.65 -19.53 6.80
N GLU A 131 -20.55 -18.29 7.28
CA GLU A 131 -21.31 -17.16 6.75
C GLU A 131 -20.70 -16.56 5.48
N LYS A 132 -19.41 -16.83 5.22
CA LYS A 132 -18.76 -16.38 4.00
C LYS A 132 -17.67 -17.35 3.54
N VAL A 133 -17.58 -17.58 2.25
CA VAL A 133 -16.47 -18.33 1.65
C VAL A 133 -15.67 -17.39 0.75
N ARG A 134 -14.36 -17.36 0.92
CA ARG A 134 -13.46 -16.72 -0.03
C ARG A 134 -12.94 -17.76 -1.02
N ILE A 135 -13.11 -17.45 -2.29
CA ILE A 135 -12.44 -18.14 -3.39
C ILE A 135 -11.37 -17.24 -4.00
N ASN A 136 -10.35 -17.86 -4.61
CA ASN A 136 -9.31 -17.15 -5.35
C ASN A 136 -9.43 -17.44 -6.83
N PRO A 137 -9.86 -16.47 -7.67
CA PRO A 137 -9.98 -16.64 -9.12
C PRO A 137 -8.77 -17.30 -9.77
N GLY A 138 -7.56 -16.92 -9.37
CA GLY A 138 -6.33 -17.44 -9.97
C GLY A 138 -6.03 -18.92 -9.74
N ASN A 139 -6.80 -19.61 -8.87
CA ASN A 139 -6.62 -21.04 -8.60
C ASN A 139 -7.91 -21.76 -8.21
N TYR A 140 -9.05 -21.21 -8.56
CA TYR A 140 -10.36 -21.83 -8.28
C TYR A 140 -10.74 -22.90 -9.31
N VAL A 141 -10.54 -22.59 -10.60
CA VAL A 141 -10.74 -23.49 -11.75
C VAL A 141 -9.42 -23.69 -12.50
N ASP A 142 -8.72 -22.59 -12.73
CA ASP A 142 -7.41 -22.62 -13.35
C ASP A 142 -6.40 -23.38 -12.43
N PRO A 143 -5.42 -24.08 -13.00
CA PRO A 143 -4.34 -24.67 -12.23
C PRO A 143 -3.52 -23.56 -11.54
N GLY A 144 -2.93 -23.89 -10.41
CA GLY A 144 -2.03 -22.96 -9.71
C GLY A 144 -0.93 -22.45 -10.63
N ARG A 145 -0.51 -21.19 -10.40
CA ARG A 145 0.52 -20.48 -11.21
C ARG A 145 1.80 -21.31 -11.33
N THR A 146 2.23 -21.53 -12.57
CA THR A 146 3.48 -22.26 -12.92
C THR A 146 4.48 -21.37 -13.66
N PHE A 147 4.16 -20.09 -13.89
CA PHE A 147 4.94 -19.10 -14.66
C PHE A 147 5.17 -19.50 -16.12
N LYS A 148 4.25 -20.25 -16.70
CA LYS A 148 4.30 -20.63 -18.12
C LYS A 148 3.57 -19.59 -18.96
N GLN A 149 4.16 -19.27 -20.10
CA GLN A 149 3.47 -18.53 -21.14
C GLN A 149 2.56 -19.50 -21.90
N LEU A 150 1.28 -19.15 -21.99
CA LEU A 150 0.26 -19.89 -22.71
C LEU A 150 -0.23 -19.05 -23.89
N GLU A 151 -0.55 -19.70 -24.98
CA GLU A 151 -1.14 -19.05 -26.14
C GLU A 151 -2.58 -19.53 -26.28
N TYR A 152 -3.52 -18.59 -26.42
CA TYR A 152 -4.94 -18.85 -26.60
C TYR A 152 -5.45 -18.02 -27.78
N THR A 153 -6.24 -18.64 -28.66
CA THR A 153 -7.15 -17.88 -29.52
C THR A 153 -8.31 -17.33 -28.70
N ASP A 154 -9.09 -16.41 -29.25
CA ASP A 154 -10.26 -15.88 -28.54
C ASP A 154 -11.32 -16.97 -28.28
N GLU A 155 -11.47 -17.92 -29.20
CA GLU A 155 -12.37 -19.06 -29.06
C GLU A 155 -11.90 -20.01 -27.92
N GLU A 156 -10.60 -20.31 -27.87
CA GLU A 156 -10.03 -21.13 -26.80
C GLU A 156 -10.16 -20.45 -25.43
N TYR A 157 -9.92 -19.14 -25.38
CA TYR A 157 -10.11 -18.37 -24.16
C TYR A 157 -11.57 -18.38 -23.69
N ALA A 158 -12.52 -18.24 -24.63
CA ALA A 158 -13.94 -18.32 -24.34
C ALA A 158 -14.35 -19.70 -23.77
N GLU A 159 -13.71 -20.79 -24.22
CA GLU A 159 -13.94 -22.13 -23.65
C GLU A 159 -13.44 -22.24 -22.20
N GLU A 160 -12.31 -21.60 -21.87
CA GLU A 160 -11.85 -21.52 -20.46
C GLU A 160 -12.84 -20.77 -19.57
N ILE A 161 -13.45 -19.69 -20.05
CA ILE A 161 -14.51 -18.97 -19.34
C ILE A 161 -15.73 -19.87 -19.11
N LYS A 162 -16.12 -20.70 -20.08
CA LYS A 162 -17.18 -21.67 -19.89
C LYS A 162 -16.89 -22.71 -18.81
N LYS A 163 -15.64 -23.11 -18.64
CA LYS A 163 -15.23 -24.01 -17.54
C LYS A 163 -15.40 -23.33 -16.17
N ILE A 164 -15.03 -22.03 -16.07
CA ILE A 164 -15.25 -21.24 -14.86
C ILE A 164 -16.75 -21.21 -14.57
N ASP A 165 -17.56 -20.91 -15.55
CA ASP A 165 -19.01 -20.83 -15.45
C ASP A 165 -19.63 -22.17 -14.96
N ALA A 166 -19.29 -23.27 -15.60
CA ALA A 166 -19.78 -24.60 -15.26
C ALA A 166 -19.43 -25.01 -13.81
N ARG A 167 -18.33 -24.51 -13.26
CA ARG A 167 -17.92 -24.83 -11.87
C ARG A 167 -18.44 -23.82 -10.84
N PHE A 168 -18.54 -22.55 -11.21
CA PHE A 168 -18.86 -21.48 -10.27
C PHE A 168 -20.39 -21.36 -10.03
N VAL A 169 -21.20 -21.53 -11.05
CA VAL A 169 -22.68 -21.44 -10.91
C VAL A 169 -23.24 -22.45 -9.90
N PRO A 170 -22.88 -23.74 -9.92
CA PRO A 170 -23.31 -24.67 -8.88
C PRO A 170 -22.90 -24.23 -7.45
N PHE A 171 -21.70 -23.70 -7.27
CA PHE A 171 -21.25 -23.15 -5.98
C PHE A 171 -22.11 -21.96 -5.54
N LEU A 172 -22.44 -21.02 -6.43
CA LEU A 172 -23.33 -19.90 -6.12
C LEU A 172 -24.70 -20.38 -5.66
N ASN A 173 -25.21 -21.48 -6.23
CA ASN A 173 -26.48 -22.09 -5.82
C ASN A 173 -26.40 -22.68 -4.39
N ILE A 174 -25.31 -23.33 -4.04
CA ILE A 174 -25.05 -23.79 -2.66
C ILE A 174 -25.02 -22.59 -1.70
N CYS A 175 -24.31 -21.54 -2.06
CA CYS A 175 -24.23 -20.32 -1.25
C CYS A 175 -25.63 -19.67 -1.07
N ARG A 176 -26.44 -19.63 -2.11
CA ARG A 176 -27.82 -19.10 -2.04
C ARG A 176 -28.70 -19.91 -1.09
N GLN A 177 -28.59 -21.23 -1.13
CA GLN A 177 -29.38 -22.15 -0.25
C GLN A 177 -28.97 -21.99 1.22
N ASN A 178 -27.71 -21.67 1.51
CA ASN A 178 -27.17 -21.57 2.86
C ASN A 178 -27.05 -20.12 3.37
N ASN A 179 -27.51 -19.12 2.62
CA ASN A 179 -27.31 -17.69 2.96
C ASN A 179 -25.84 -17.30 3.12
N THR A 180 -24.95 -17.97 2.41
CA THR A 180 -23.50 -17.75 2.50
C THR A 180 -23.06 -16.69 1.51
N ALA A 181 -22.35 -15.66 1.99
CA ALA A 181 -21.74 -14.66 1.13
C ALA A 181 -20.50 -15.23 0.43
N VAL A 182 -20.18 -14.70 -0.75
CA VAL A 182 -18.96 -15.05 -1.48
C VAL A 182 -18.01 -13.90 -1.49
N ARG A 183 -16.73 -14.13 -1.12
CA ARG A 183 -15.68 -13.17 -1.41
C ARG A 183 -14.85 -13.63 -2.59
N ILE A 184 -14.89 -12.86 -3.67
CA ILE A 184 -13.99 -13.01 -4.80
C ILE A 184 -12.70 -12.30 -4.43
N GLY A 185 -11.66 -13.07 -4.12
CA GLY A 185 -10.44 -12.58 -3.52
C GLY A 185 -9.22 -12.82 -4.40
N VAL A 186 -8.86 -11.82 -5.22
CA VAL A 186 -7.68 -11.86 -6.07
C VAL A 186 -6.45 -11.41 -5.29
N ASN A 187 -5.38 -12.19 -5.38
CA ASN A 187 -4.04 -11.79 -4.94
C ASN A 187 -3.14 -11.68 -6.17
N HIS A 188 -2.39 -10.61 -6.28
CA HIS A 188 -1.44 -10.37 -7.37
C HIS A 188 -0.49 -11.57 -7.57
N GLY A 189 0.05 -12.09 -6.48
CA GLY A 189 0.98 -13.22 -6.50
C GLY A 189 0.42 -14.56 -6.97
N SER A 190 -0.91 -14.71 -7.07
CA SER A 190 -1.55 -15.98 -7.43
C SER A 190 -2.47 -15.87 -8.66
N LEU A 191 -2.21 -14.93 -9.56
CA LEU A 191 -2.88 -14.88 -10.87
C LEU A 191 -2.58 -16.16 -11.65
N SER A 192 -3.58 -16.68 -12.40
CA SER A 192 -3.39 -17.86 -13.25
C SER A 192 -2.46 -17.56 -14.43
N ASP A 193 -1.79 -18.61 -14.95
CA ASP A 193 -0.96 -18.48 -16.16
C ASP A 193 -1.79 -18.02 -17.37
N ARG A 194 -3.08 -18.34 -17.43
CA ARG A 194 -4.02 -17.90 -18.46
C ARG A 194 -4.17 -16.36 -18.46
N ILE A 195 -4.48 -15.79 -17.28
CA ILE A 195 -4.59 -14.33 -17.11
C ILE A 195 -3.24 -13.65 -17.41
N MET A 196 -2.15 -14.20 -16.85
CA MET A 196 -0.82 -13.65 -17.04
C MET A 196 -0.39 -13.63 -18.50
N SER A 197 -0.75 -14.65 -19.26
CA SER A 197 -0.38 -14.77 -20.67
C SER A 197 -1.14 -13.80 -21.56
N ARG A 198 -2.39 -13.47 -21.21
CA ARG A 198 -3.23 -12.57 -22.02
C ARG A 198 -3.11 -11.10 -21.62
N TYR A 199 -3.07 -10.80 -20.32
CA TYR A 199 -3.12 -9.43 -19.80
C TYR A 199 -1.81 -8.98 -19.11
N GLY A 200 -0.83 -9.90 -18.94
CA GLY A 200 0.42 -9.62 -18.26
C GLY A 200 0.30 -9.50 -16.75
N ASP A 201 1.43 -9.17 -16.11
CA ASP A 201 1.55 -8.92 -14.66
C ASP A 201 1.21 -7.44 -14.37
N THR A 202 -0.03 -7.06 -14.61
CA THR A 202 -0.50 -5.68 -14.65
C THR A 202 -1.76 -5.49 -13.81
N PRO A 203 -2.11 -4.25 -13.41
CA PRO A 203 -3.41 -3.94 -12.83
C PRO A 203 -4.59 -4.44 -13.66
N ALA A 204 -4.50 -4.39 -15.00
CA ALA A 204 -5.54 -4.89 -15.91
C ALA A 204 -5.75 -6.40 -15.76
N GLY A 205 -4.67 -7.19 -15.71
CA GLY A 205 -4.77 -8.64 -15.47
C GLY A 205 -5.36 -8.98 -14.10
N ILE A 206 -4.99 -8.22 -13.06
CA ILE A 206 -5.55 -8.39 -11.71
C ILE A 206 -7.06 -8.14 -11.73
N VAL A 207 -7.49 -7.06 -12.39
CA VAL A 207 -8.91 -6.67 -12.46
C VAL A 207 -9.70 -7.66 -13.29
N GLU A 208 -9.21 -8.07 -14.48
CA GLU A 208 -9.94 -9.02 -15.33
C GLU A 208 -10.12 -10.38 -14.65
N SER A 209 -9.09 -10.86 -13.93
CA SER A 209 -9.23 -12.08 -13.11
C SER A 209 -10.41 -12.01 -12.13
N CYS A 210 -10.77 -10.81 -11.66
CA CYS A 210 -11.93 -10.58 -10.81
C CYS A 210 -13.22 -10.45 -11.64
N MET A 211 -13.18 -9.68 -12.73
CA MET A 211 -14.35 -9.33 -13.54
C MET A 211 -14.98 -10.55 -14.21
N GLU A 212 -14.19 -11.55 -14.61
CA GLU A 212 -14.69 -12.80 -15.13
C GLU A 212 -15.72 -13.46 -14.19
N PHE A 213 -15.42 -13.49 -12.89
CA PHE A 213 -16.33 -14.03 -11.86
C PHE A 213 -17.50 -13.09 -11.55
N LEU A 214 -17.26 -11.78 -11.55
CA LEU A 214 -18.30 -10.78 -11.27
C LEU A 214 -19.38 -10.75 -12.35
N ARG A 215 -19.02 -10.91 -13.63
CA ARG A 215 -19.98 -11.02 -14.74
C ARG A 215 -20.89 -12.23 -14.56
N ILE A 216 -20.36 -13.37 -14.05
CA ILE A 216 -21.15 -14.54 -13.70
C ILE A 216 -22.11 -14.22 -12.53
N CYS A 217 -21.61 -13.62 -11.44
CA CYS A 217 -22.46 -13.22 -10.32
C CYS A 217 -23.61 -12.31 -10.75
N LYS A 218 -23.33 -11.32 -11.60
CA LYS A 218 -24.34 -10.41 -12.15
C LYS A 218 -25.37 -11.14 -12.98
N ARG A 219 -24.96 -12.00 -13.90
CA ARG A 219 -25.84 -12.81 -14.75
C ARG A 219 -26.74 -13.71 -13.92
N GLU A 220 -26.19 -14.37 -12.89
CA GLU A 220 -26.92 -15.26 -11.97
C GLU A 220 -27.72 -14.50 -10.91
N GLN A 221 -27.70 -13.18 -10.91
CA GLN A 221 -28.32 -12.31 -9.89
C GLN A 221 -27.91 -12.69 -8.46
N PHE A 222 -26.64 -13.05 -8.27
CA PHE A 222 -26.06 -13.34 -6.97
C PHE A 222 -25.39 -12.09 -6.42
N ASN A 223 -26.06 -11.36 -5.52
CA ASN A 223 -25.63 -10.05 -5.05
C ASN A 223 -24.88 -10.10 -3.72
N ASN A 224 -24.86 -11.25 -3.01
CA ASN A 224 -24.19 -11.37 -1.72
C ASN A 224 -22.68 -11.58 -1.90
N VAL A 225 -22.03 -10.60 -2.52
CA VAL A 225 -20.63 -10.64 -2.95
C VAL A 225 -19.82 -9.56 -2.27
N VAL A 226 -18.61 -9.89 -1.85
CA VAL A 226 -17.55 -8.96 -1.44
C VAL A 226 -16.33 -9.19 -2.33
N ILE A 227 -15.62 -8.14 -2.68
CA ILE A 227 -14.45 -8.27 -3.55
C ILE A 227 -13.20 -7.85 -2.80
N SER A 228 -12.08 -8.50 -3.07
CA SER A 228 -10.78 -8.00 -2.64
C SER A 228 -9.73 -8.16 -3.72
N ILE A 229 -8.97 -7.12 -3.96
CA ILE A 229 -7.70 -7.14 -4.67
C ILE A 229 -6.61 -6.84 -3.66
N LYS A 230 -5.57 -7.66 -3.65
CA LYS A 230 -4.44 -7.52 -2.74
C LYS A 230 -3.11 -7.71 -3.46
N ALA A 231 -2.16 -6.87 -3.13
CA ALA A 231 -0.78 -6.97 -3.56
C ALA A 231 0.16 -6.54 -2.42
N SER A 232 1.40 -6.96 -2.48
CA SER A 232 2.46 -6.50 -1.58
C SER A 232 3.00 -5.12 -1.98
N ASN A 233 2.88 -4.76 -3.26
CA ASN A 233 3.15 -3.43 -3.79
C ASN A 233 1.91 -2.53 -3.61
N THR A 234 2.04 -1.49 -2.81
CA THR A 234 0.94 -0.56 -2.48
C THR A 234 0.42 0.20 -3.68
N VAL A 235 1.31 0.62 -4.60
CA VAL A 235 0.93 1.34 -5.83
C VAL A 235 0.10 0.44 -6.73
N VAL A 236 0.57 -0.78 -7.01
CA VAL A 236 -0.18 -1.78 -7.80
C VAL A 236 -1.53 -2.09 -7.17
N MET A 237 -1.58 -2.23 -5.84
CA MET A 237 -2.83 -2.50 -5.12
C MET A 237 -3.82 -1.35 -5.29
N VAL A 238 -3.41 -0.10 -5.08
CA VAL A 238 -4.29 1.07 -5.19
C VAL A 238 -4.77 1.26 -6.63
N GLN A 239 -3.87 1.21 -7.61
CA GLN A 239 -4.23 1.31 -9.04
C GLN A 239 -5.22 0.23 -9.45
N SER A 240 -4.98 -1.03 -9.04
CA SER A 240 -5.88 -2.15 -9.37
C SER A 240 -7.26 -1.99 -8.75
N VAL A 241 -7.35 -1.49 -7.51
CA VAL A 241 -8.67 -1.26 -6.86
C VAL A 241 -9.40 -0.08 -7.51
N ARG A 242 -8.71 1.01 -7.84
CA ARG A 242 -9.29 2.14 -8.58
C ARG A 242 -9.79 1.70 -9.96
N LEU A 243 -9.00 0.91 -10.69
CA LEU A 243 -9.38 0.33 -11.98
C LEU A 243 -10.58 -0.61 -11.85
N LEU A 244 -10.62 -1.44 -10.81
CA LEU A 244 -11.77 -2.31 -10.54
C LEU A 244 -13.05 -1.50 -10.31
N VAL A 245 -12.97 -0.40 -9.54
CA VAL A 245 -14.13 0.50 -9.33
C VAL A 245 -14.61 1.09 -10.66
N GLN A 246 -13.70 1.50 -11.54
CA GLN A 246 -13.99 1.98 -12.87
C GLN A 246 -14.72 0.93 -13.71
N GLN A 247 -14.17 -0.29 -13.78
CA GLN A 247 -14.74 -1.38 -14.59
C GLN A 247 -16.11 -1.82 -14.05
N MET A 248 -16.26 -1.92 -12.73
CA MET A 248 -17.57 -2.21 -12.13
C MET A 248 -18.61 -1.15 -12.48
N ARG A 249 -18.24 0.14 -12.46
CA ARG A 249 -19.15 1.22 -12.84
C ARG A 249 -19.59 1.11 -14.30
N LEU A 250 -18.62 0.88 -15.22
CA LEU A 250 -18.92 0.69 -16.66
C LEU A 250 -19.89 -0.46 -16.91
N GLU A 251 -19.74 -1.54 -16.15
CA GLU A 251 -20.61 -2.71 -16.27
C GLU A 251 -21.82 -2.67 -15.31
N ASN A 252 -22.15 -1.52 -14.71
CA ASN A 252 -23.26 -1.34 -13.76
C ASN A 252 -23.23 -2.33 -12.59
N MET A 253 -22.07 -2.40 -11.92
CA MET A 253 -21.82 -3.15 -10.70
C MET A 253 -21.27 -2.21 -9.61
N ASN A 254 -21.61 -2.47 -8.34
CA ASN A 254 -21.17 -1.64 -7.22
C ASN A 254 -20.93 -2.45 -5.94
N TYR A 255 -20.44 -3.67 -6.06
CA TYR A 255 -20.17 -4.55 -4.92
C TYR A 255 -19.22 -3.94 -3.89
N PRO A 256 -19.39 -4.28 -2.58
CA PRO A 256 -18.50 -3.80 -1.52
C PRO A 256 -17.10 -4.38 -1.62
N LEU A 257 -16.12 -3.59 -1.15
CA LEU A 257 -14.70 -3.86 -1.28
C LEU A 257 -14.03 -4.14 0.07
N HIS A 258 -13.22 -5.20 0.11
CA HIS A 258 -12.34 -5.54 1.20
C HIS A 258 -10.91 -5.12 0.86
N LEU A 259 -10.40 -4.14 1.58
CA LEU A 259 -9.04 -3.62 1.36
C LEU A 259 -8.01 -4.34 2.22
N GLY A 260 -6.79 -4.42 1.71
CA GLY A 260 -5.65 -4.92 2.45
C GLY A 260 -4.38 -4.99 1.59
N VAL A 261 -3.25 -4.67 2.20
CA VAL A 261 -1.92 -4.92 1.64
C VAL A 261 -1.48 -6.29 2.11
N THR A 262 -1.01 -7.14 1.19
CA THR A 262 -0.44 -8.45 1.56
C THR A 262 1.03 -8.28 1.93
N GLU A 263 1.52 -9.20 2.79
CA GLU A 263 2.94 -9.28 3.15
C GLU A 263 3.53 -7.90 3.54
N ALA A 264 2.76 -7.14 4.33
CA ALA A 264 3.15 -5.79 4.72
C ALA A 264 4.38 -5.76 5.65
N GLY A 265 4.63 -6.85 6.36
CA GLY A 265 5.74 -6.97 7.30
C GLY A 265 5.30 -6.85 8.76
N GLU A 266 6.25 -6.56 9.64
CA GLU A 266 6.02 -6.40 11.07
C GLU A 266 6.34 -4.99 11.54
N GLY A 267 5.90 -4.66 12.76
CA GLY A 267 6.22 -3.42 13.46
C GLY A 267 5.88 -2.18 12.64
N GLU A 268 6.80 -1.24 12.61
CA GLU A 268 6.70 0.04 11.92
C GLU A 268 6.42 -0.13 10.42
N ASP A 269 7.19 -0.99 9.73
CA ASP A 269 7.07 -1.16 8.28
C ASP A 269 5.70 -1.69 7.87
N GLY A 270 5.15 -2.65 8.62
CA GLY A 270 3.83 -3.22 8.37
C GLY A 270 2.71 -2.20 8.57
N ARG A 271 2.80 -1.38 9.62
CA ARG A 271 1.83 -0.31 9.91
C ARG A 271 1.85 0.79 8.87
N ILE A 272 3.04 1.32 8.54
CA ILE A 272 3.21 2.37 7.53
C ILE A 272 2.72 1.89 6.17
N LYS A 273 3.15 0.69 5.73
CA LYS A 273 2.79 0.14 4.43
C LYS A 273 1.28 -0.11 4.29
N SER A 274 0.66 -0.63 5.35
CA SER A 274 -0.80 -0.82 5.39
C SER A 274 -1.54 0.51 5.35
N ALA A 275 -1.09 1.52 6.12
CA ALA A 275 -1.71 2.83 6.16
C ALA A 275 -1.56 3.61 4.84
N VAL A 276 -0.41 3.51 4.16
CA VAL A 276 -0.21 4.08 2.82
C VAL A 276 -1.20 3.49 1.82
N GLY A 277 -1.27 2.16 1.71
CA GLY A 277 -2.11 1.51 0.70
C GLY A 277 -3.61 1.57 1.02
N ILE A 278 -4.01 1.14 2.22
CA ILE A 278 -5.42 1.14 2.64
C ILE A 278 -5.91 2.58 2.85
N GLY A 279 -5.07 3.43 3.47
CA GLY A 279 -5.40 4.83 3.74
C GLY A 279 -5.63 5.64 2.48
N ALA A 280 -4.90 5.37 1.38
CA ALA A 280 -5.13 6.01 0.10
C ALA A 280 -6.53 5.74 -0.44
N LEU A 281 -6.96 4.48 -0.43
CA LEU A 281 -8.30 4.10 -0.91
C LEU A 281 -9.41 4.60 0.03
N LEU A 282 -9.21 4.55 1.34
CA LEU A 282 -10.17 5.12 2.28
C LEU A 282 -10.30 6.64 2.12
N ALA A 283 -9.20 7.35 1.82
CA ALA A 283 -9.22 8.78 1.52
C ALA A 283 -9.98 9.12 0.22
N ASP A 284 -10.05 8.17 -0.71
CA ASP A 284 -10.87 8.24 -1.91
C ASP A 284 -12.35 7.85 -1.67
N GLY A 285 -12.72 7.53 -0.43
CA GLY A 285 -14.04 7.01 -0.09
C GLY A 285 -14.28 5.56 -0.53
N ILE A 286 -13.24 4.82 -0.89
CA ILE A 286 -13.28 3.43 -1.36
C ILE A 286 -12.96 2.49 -0.19
N GLY A 287 -13.84 1.51 0.06
CA GLY A 287 -13.62 0.45 1.04
C GLY A 287 -14.76 0.29 2.03
N ASP A 288 -15.15 -0.97 2.24
CA ASP A 288 -16.29 -1.36 3.08
C ASP A 288 -15.87 -2.29 4.22
N THR A 289 -14.75 -2.94 4.08
CA THR A 289 -14.08 -3.70 5.15
C THR A 289 -12.58 -3.72 4.89
N ILE A 290 -11.78 -3.82 5.96
CA ILE A 290 -10.33 -3.85 5.84
C ILE A 290 -9.71 -4.99 6.67
N ARG A 291 -8.52 -5.42 6.27
CA ARG A 291 -7.57 -6.16 7.09
C ARG A 291 -6.18 -5.56 6.96
N VAL A 292 -5.63 -5.14 8.07
CA VAL A 292 -4.19 -4.89 8.19
C VAL A 292 -3.51 -6.25 8.36
N SER A 293 -2.45 -6.53 7.59
CA SER A 293 -1.74 -7.81 7.63
C SER A 293 -0.36 -7.61 8.24
N LEU A 294 -0.19 -7.98 9.50
CA LEU A 294 1.06 -7.86 10.24
C LEU A 294 1.66 -9.25 10.51
N SER A 295 2.99 -9.33 10.51
CA SER A 295 3.72 -10.54 10.92
C SER A 295 3.79 -10.64 12.46
N GLU A 296 2.64 -10.39 13.13
CA GLU A 296 2.42 -10.36 14.58
C GLU A 296 1.29 -11.33 14.95
N GLU A 297 0.84 -11.33 16.23
CA GLU A 297 -0.37 -12.07 16.60
C GLU A 297 -1.60 -11.48 15.89
N PRO A 298 -2.54 -12.31 15.39
CA PRO A 298 -3.68 -11.81 14.62
C PRO A 298 -4.56 -10.80 15.34
N GLU A 299 -4.68 -10.90 16.66
CA GLU A 299 -5.41 -9.95 17.49
C GLU A 299 -4.78 -8.55 17.50
N ALA A 300 -3.46 -8.43 17.29
CA ALA A 300 -2.75 -7.15 17.20
C ALA A 300 -3.11 -6.36 15.92
N GLU A 301 -3.59 -7.02 14.87
CA GLU A 301 -4.06 -6.36 13.65
C GLU A 301 -5.29 -5.46 13.89
N ILE A 302 -6.16 -5.85 14.82
CA ILE A 302 -7.48 -5.22 15.01
C ILE A 302 -7.41 -3.77 15.52
N PRO A 303 -6.66 -3.44 16.60
CA PRO A 303 -6.56 -2.05 17.04
C PRO A 303 -5.92 -1.15 15.98
N VAL A 304 -4.93 -1.64 15.24
CA VAL A 304 -4.29 -0.88 14.13
C VAL A 304 -5.29 -0.61 13.02
N ALA A 305 -6.06 -1.63 12.60
CA ALA A 305 -7.09 -1.50 11.58
C ALA A 305 -8.21 -0.52 12.01
N ARG A 306 -8.65 -0.60 13.28
CA ARG A 306 -9.66 0.28 13.83
C ARG A 306 -9.18 1.72 13.88
N ALA A 307 -7.96 1.96 14.39
CA ALA A 307 -7.35 3.29 14.44
C ALA A 307 -7.25 3.93 13.05
N LEU A 308 -6.89 3.15 12.02
CA LEU A 308 -6.82 3.65 10.64
C LEU A 308 -8.21 4.05 10.12
N VAL A 309 -9.23 3.19 10.30
CA VAL A 309 -10.60 3.46 9.86
C VAL A 309 -11.15 4.69 10.58
N ASP A 310 -11.02 4.76 11.88
CA ASP A 310 -11.55 5.85 12.70
C ASP A 310 -10.87 7.17 12.35
N TYR A 311 -9.56 7.16 12.16
CA TYR A 311 -8.80 8.35 11.78
C TYR A 311 -9.23 8.92 10.42
N VAL A 312 -9.36 8.08 9.41
CA VAL A 312 -9.79 8.55 8.07
C VAL A 312 -11.26 8.96 8.11
N SER A 313 -12.13 8.17 8.73
CA SER A 313 -13.58 8.46 8.81
C SER A 313 -13.87 9.76 9.59
N ALA A 314 -13.04 10.07 10.59
CA ALA A 314 -13.18 11.29 11.38
C ALA A 314 -12.99 12.58 10.56
N ARG A 315 -12.41 12.50 9.35
CA ARG A 315 -12.29 13.65 8.45
C ARG A 315 -13.65 14.14 7.92
N ALA A 316 -14.66 13.28 7.87
CA ALA A 316 -16.04 13.63 7.50
C ALA A 316 -16.92 13.86 8.77
N PRO A 317 -17.99 14.74 8.69
CA PRO A 317 -18.16 15.75 7.66
C PRO A 317 -17.15 16.90 7.81
N HIS A 318 -16.86 17.58 6.71
CA HIS A 318 -15.95 18.72 6.67
C HIS A 318 -16.54 19.84 5.78
N LEU A 319 -15.94 21.01 5.81
CA LEU A 319 -16.28 22.09 4.90
C LEU A 319 -15.99 21.67 3.45
N PRO A 320 -16.84 22.03 2.47
CA PRO A 320 -16.58 21.70 1.07
C PRO A 320 -15.28 22.32 0.57
N ILE A 321 -14.55 21.54 -0.22
CA ILE A 321 -13.33 21.94 -0.92
C ILE A 321 -13.70 22.14 -2.40
N PRO A 322 -13.90 23.37 -2.90
CA PRO A 322 -14.42 23.65 -4.24
C PRO A 322 -13.31 23.61 -5.31
N ALA A 323 -12.51 22.55 -5.31
CA ALA A 323 -11.41 22.36 -6.25
C ALA A 323 -11.86 21.60 -7.50
N LYS A 324 -11.05 21.69 -8.55
CA LYS A 324 -11.22 20.95 -9.80
C LYS A 324 -10.01 20.11 -10.10
N VAL A 325 -10.22 18.98 -10.73
CA VAL A 325 -9.15 18.10 -11.17
C VAL A 325 -8.38 18.74 -12.32
N ALA A 326 -7.06 18.74 -12.27
CA ALA A 326 -6.22 19.27 -13.34
C ALA A 326 -6.31 18.40 -14.59
N ASN A 327 -6.33 19.03 -15.76
CA ASN A 327 -6.29 18.32 -17.04
C ASN A 327 -5.01 17.48 -17.13
N GLY A 328 -5.16 16.23 -17.55
CA GLY A 328 -4.05 15.27 -17.67
C GLY A 328 -3.76 14.48 -16.40
N PHE A 329 -4.45 14.72 -15.29
CA PHE A 329 -4.37 13.83 -14.13
C PHE A 329 -5.15 12.54 -14.38
N ASN A 330 -4.47 11.40 -14.25
CA ASN A 330 -5.09 10.07 -14.33
C ASN A 330 -5.28 9.50 -12.94
N PHE A 331 -6.51 9.50 -12.44
CA PHE A 331 -6.82 9.00 -11.10
C PHE A 331 -6.55 7.49 -10.92
N VAL A 332 -6.79 6.69 -11.96
CA VAL A 332 -6.65 5.23 -11.90
C VAL A 332 -5.17 4.82 -11.87
N ALA A 333 -4.38 5.42 -12.75
CA ALA A 333 -2.94 5.15 -12.87
C ALA A 333 -2.16 6.48 -12.85
N PRO A 334 -2.04 7.12 -11.69
CA PRO A 334 -1.37 8.41 -11.62
C PRO A 334 0.10 8.30 -12.01
N GLU A 335 0.55 9.25 -12.81
CA GLU A 335 1.95 9.49 -13.09
C GLU A 335 2.48 10.63 -12.22
N ARG A 336 3.79 10.64 -11.99
CA ARG A 336 4.41 11.74 -11.25
C ARG A 336 4.24 13.04 -12.03
N ARG A 337 3.72 14.08 -11.34
CA ARG A 337 3.56 15.42 -11.89
C ARG A 337 4.93 15.94 -12.38
N ASN A 338 4.94 16.52 -13.56
CA ASN A 338 6.14 17.15 -14.09
C ASN A 338 6.42 18.46 -13.34
N THR A 339 7.59 18.55 -12.72
CA THR A 339 8.04 19.72 -11.96
C THR A 339 9.42 20.18 -12.40
N ASN A 340 9.73 21.46 -12.16
CA ASN A 340 11.05 22.00 -12.42
C ASN A 340 12.07 21.41 -11.43
N PRO A 341 13.29 21.08 -11.86
CA PRO A 341 14.35 20.76 -10.91
C PRO A 341 14.85 22.04 -10.23
N VAL A 342 14.70 22.10 -8.90
CA VAL A 342 15.24 23.16 -8.04
C VAL A 342 16.27 22.54 -7.09
N ALA A 343 17.54 22.70 -7.37
CA ALA A 343 18.65 21.94 -6.76
C ALA A 343 18.38 20.42 -6.87
N ASN A 344 18.21 19.71 -5.76
CA ASN A 344 17.87 18.29 -5.73
C ASN A 344 16.37 18.03 -5.48
N ILE A 345 15.48 19.01 -5.62
CA ILE A 345 14.04 18.89 -5.44
C ILE A 345 13.35 18.98 -6.79
N GLY A 346 12.36 18.14 -7.05
CA GLY A 346 11.59 18.16 -8.30
C GLY A 346 12.30 17.50 -9.49
N GLY A 347 11.71 17.59 -10.66
CA GLY A 347 12.15 16.92 -11.87
C GLY A 347 12.23 15.40 -11.68
N GLN A 348 13.34 14.79 -12.06
CA GLN A 348 13.58 13.36 -11.90
C GLN A 348 14.23 12.98 -10.57
N ASN A 349 14.47 13.95 -9.67
CA ASN A 349 15.07 13.66 -8.38
C ASN A 349 14.11 12.85 -7.49
N PRO A 350 14.62 11.94 -6.64
CA PRO A 350 13.80 11.33 -5.60
C PRO A 350 13.21 12.39 -4.66
N PRO A 351 11.99 12.20 -4.14
CA PRO A 351 11.42 13.13 -3.17
C PRO A 351 12.31 13.32 -1.96
N VAL A 352 12.48 14.59 -1.55
CA VAL A 352 13.32 14.94 -0.42
C VAL A 352 12.62 14.78 0.91
N VAL A 353 13.40 14.60 1.99
CA VAL A 353 12.93 14.64 3.37
C VAL A 353 13.45 15.91 4.04
N ILE A 354 12.53 16.72 4.58
CA ILE A 354 12.85 17.88 5.42
C ILE A 354 12.61 17.49 6.87
N SER A 355 13.58 17.80 7.73
CA SER A 355 13.52 17.54 9.17
C SER A 355 13.39 18.82 9.96
N ASN A 356 12.61 18.82 11.04
CA ASN A 356 12.44 19.94 11.95
C ASN A 356 13.46 19.87 13.09
N ARG A 357 14.33 20.91 13.21
CA ARG A 357 15.36 21.03 14.27
C ARG A 357 15.41 22.46 14.80
N MET A 358 14.26 23.05 15.11
CA MET A 358 14.21 24.42 15.67
C MET A 358 14.89 24.58 17.02
N ASP A 359 14.98 23.50 17.80
CA ASP A 359 15.71 23.52 19.07
C ASP A 359 17.23 23.52 18.82
N LYS A 360 17.91 24.56 19.30
CA LYS A 360 19.36 24.73 19.17
C LYS A 360 20.20 23.51 19.61
N ASN A 361 19.69 22.74 20.56
CA ASN A 361 20.37 21.56 21.09
C ASN A 361 20.21 20.32 20.20
N LYS A 362 19.28 20.32 19.26
CA LYS A 362 18.95 19.17 18.40
C LYS A 362 19.51 19.23 16.99
N VAL A 363 20.07 20.37 16.58
CA VAL A 363 20.55 20.57 15.18
C VAL A 363 21.67 19.61 14.78
N HIS A 364 22.37 19.01 15.74
CA HIS A 364 23.58 18.22 15.50
C HIS A 364 23.40 16.71 15.51
N VAL A 365 22.25 16.19 15.90
CA VAL A 365 22.10 14.75 16.11
C VAL A 365 21.40 14.11 14.93
N VAL A 366 22.16 13.78 13.89
CA VAL A 366 21.76 12.78 12.90
C VAL A 366 22.62 11.54 13.11
N THR A 367 22.11 10.59 13.85
CA THR A 367 22.81 9.35 14.22
C THR A 367 22.77 8.27 13.15
N ASN A 368 21.76 8.31 12.26
CA ASN A 368 21.60 7.32 11.19
C ASN A 368 22.03 7.91 9.84
N VAL A 369 23.22 7.49 9.36
CA VAL A 369 23.78 7.94 8.07
C VAL A 369 22.88 7.54 6.88
N ASP A 370 22.07 6.49 7.05
CA ASP A 370 21.28 5.88 6.01
C ASP A 370 19.95 6.58 5.75
N GLN A 371 19.41 7.22 6.79
CA GLN A 371 18.18 8.00 6.78
C GLN A 371 18.45 9.46 7.16
N THR A 372 19.43 10.05 6.48
CA THR A 372 19.78 11.45 6.66
C THR A 372 18.81 12.34 5.89
N PRO A 373 18.12 13.27 6.57
CA PRO A 373 17.29 14.28 5.91
C PRO A 373 18.08 15.12 4.91
N ASP A 374 17.45 15.49 3.80
CA ASP A 374 18.08 16.29 2.74
C ASP A 374 18.18 17.75 3.15
N TYR A 375 17.20 18.25 3.92
CA TYR A 375 17.14 19.61 4.45
C TYR A 375 16.80 19.60 5.94
N ILE A 376 17.31 20.58 6.66
CA ILE A 376 17.08 20.77 8.09
C ILE A 376 16.50 22.16 8.33
N TYR A 377 15.26 22.23 8.80
CA TYR A 377 14.64 23.47 9.20
C TYR A 377 15.11 23.88 10.61
N ILE A 378 15.69 25.06 10.74
CA ILE A 378 16.33 25.59 11.94
C ILE A 378 15.61 26.81 12.52
N GLY A 379 14.46 27.20 11.96
CA GLY A 379 13.74 28.40 12.38
C GLY A 379 14.60 29.65 12.20
N ARG A 380 14.79 30.40 13.28
CA ARG A 380 15.49 31.69 13.26
C ARG A 380 16.93 31.62 13.73
N HIS A 381 17.43 30.47 14.12
CA HIS A 381 18.70 30.32 14.83
C HIS A 381 19.67 29.42 14.08
N LEU A 382 20.83 29.98 13.72
CA LEU A 382 21.94 29.18 13.23
C LEU A 382 22.46 28.25 14.32
N PRO A 383 22.80 27.01 14.00
CA PRO A 383 23.59 26.17 14.88
C PRO A 383 25.00 26.74 15.06
N ALA A 384 25.63 26.41 16.18
CA ALA A 384 27.00 26.88 16.49
C ALA A 384 28.00 26.42 15.43
N THR A 385 27.77 25.30 14.76
CA THR A 385 28.61 24.77 13.69
C THR A 385 27.72 24.24 12.57
N LEU A 386 27.90 24.75 11.36
CA LEU A 386 27.26 24.21 10.15
C LEU A 386 28.07 23.03 9.61
N SER A 387 27.38 21.93 9.29
CA SER A 387 28.00 20.82 8.57
C SER A 387 28.08 21.17 7.08
N PRO A 388 29.26 21.07 6.42
CA PRO A 388 29.39 21.36 4.99
C PRO A 388 28.56 20.46 4.08
N GLN A 389 28.12 19.33 4.63
CA GLN A 389 27.33 18.32 3.89
C GLN A 389 25.82 18.47 4.08
N ARG A 390 25.37 19.48 4.82
CA ARG A 390 23.97 19.71 5.17
C ARG A 390 23.43 20.96 4.52
N ARG A 391 22.13 20.94 4.24
CA ARG A 391 21.35 22.07 3.73
C ARG A 391 20.36 22.49 4.81
N TYR A 392 20.28 23.81 5.06
CA TYR A 392 19.48 24.36 6.13
C TYR A 392 18.38 25.25 5.58
N ILE A 393 17.22 25.24 6.21
CA ILE A 393 16.10 26.12 5.90
C ILE A 393 15.90 27.05 7.10
N MET A 394 15.83 28.37 6.85
CA MET A 394 15.70 29.40 7.87
C MET A 394 14.55 30.36 7.52
N ASP A 395 13.87 30.89 8.52
CA ASP A 395 12.86 31.94 8.34
C ASP A 395 13.45 33.10 7.53
N TYR A 396 12.70 33.60 6.54
CA TYR A 396 13.23 34.56 5.56
C TYR A 396 13.77 35.84 6.18
N ASP A 397 13.16 36.36 7.24
CA ASP A 397 13.61 37.58 7.91
C ASP A 397 14.92 37.36 8.68
N ALA A 398 15.12 36.22 9.30
CA ALA A 398 16.41 35.83 9.90
C ALA A 398 17.49 35.57 8.83
N TYR A 399 17.08 34.95 7.70
CA TYR A 399 17.96 34.76 6.54
C TYR A 399 18.44 36.10 5.98
N MET A 400 17.59 37.11 5.84
CA MET A 400 17.97 38.44 5.35
C MET A 400 19.02 39.10 6.28
N GLN A 401 18.85 38.96 7.59
CA GLN A 401 19.86 39.45 8.56
C GLN A 401 21.19 38.69 8.40
N LEU A 402 21.13 37.38 8.25
CA LEU A 402 22.28 36.53 8.02
C LEU A 402 23.03 36.91 6.74
N ALA A 403 22.31 37.08 5.62
CA ALA A 403 22.86 37.45 4.34
C ALA A 403 23.62 38.81 4.38
N SER A 404 23.13 39.76 5.19
CA SER A 404 23.79 41.06 5.38
C SER A 404 25.02 41.01 6.27
N THR A 405 25.07 40.08 7.24
CA THR A 405 26.14 40.03 8.24
C THR A 405 27.21 38.98 7.96
N ASN A 406 26.83 37.89 7.32
CA ASN A 406 27.73 36.76 7.02
C ASN A 406 27.39 36.08 5.68
N PRO A 407 27.67 36.70 4.54
CA PRO A 407 27.26 36.21 3.22
C PRO A 407 27.91 34.87 2.84
N GLN A 408 28.99 34.43 3.46
CA GLN A 408 29.64 33.14 3.17
C GLN A 408 28.82 31.95 3.70
N VAL A 409 28.00 32.16 4.72
CA VAL A 409 27.15 31.07 5.33
C VAL A 409 25.89 30.80 4.53
N VAL A 410 25.47 31.76 3.67
CA VAL A 410 24.22 31.66 2.91
C VAL A 410 24.22 30.56 1.83
N GLU A 411 25.39 30.04 1.41
CA GLU A 411 25.50 29.00 0.40
C GLU A 411 24.81 27.67 0.81
N GLN A 412 24.62 27.47 2.11
CA GLN A 412 24.03 26.27 2.68
C GLN A 412 22.66 26.52 3.37
N VAL A 413 22.22 27.77 3.41
CA VAL A 413 21.01 28.20 4.10
C VAL A 413 20.03 28.79 3.10
N TYR A 414 18.79 28.35 3.14
CA TYR A 414 17.74 28.76 2.20
C TYR A 414 16.57 29.38 2.94
N PRO A 415 15.98 30.48 2.43
CA PRO A 415 14.88 31.15 3.10
C PRO A 415 13.56 30.40 2.93
N ILE A 416 12.74 30.38 3.99
CA ILE A 416 11.35 29.97 3.93
C ILE A 416 10.44 31.15 4.23
N PHE A 417 9.47 31.36 3.35
CA PHE A 417 8.52 32.46 3.41
C PHE A 417 7.15 31.91 3.86
N PRO A 418 6.51 32.50 4.86
CA PRO A 418 5.09 32.27 5.10
C PRO A 418 4.26 32.90 3.98
N HIS A 419 3.00 32.49 3.81
CA HIS A 419 2.13 32.97 2.76
C HIS A 419 2.04 34.51 2.66
N ASN A 420 1.93 35.20 3.81
CA ASN A 420 1.85 36.67 3.86
C ASN A 420 3.16 37.39 3.50
N ALA A 421 4.23 36.65 3.23
CA ALA A 421 5.51 37.20 2.81
C ALA A 421 5.78 37.00 1.30
N VAL A 422 4.81 36.60 0.51
CA VAL A 422 4.90 36.49 -0.95
C VAL A 422 5.50 37.73 -1.62
N PRO A 423 5.13 38.99 -1.26
CA PRO A 423 5.71 40.18 -1.88
C PRO A 423 7.23 40.35 -1.66
N PHE A 424 7.78 39.69 -0.66
CA PHE A 424 9.21 39.78 -0.33
C PHE A 424 10.09 38.78 -1.08
N ILE A 425 9.50 37.80 -1.77
CA ILE A 425 10.23 36.72 -2.48
C ILE A 425 11.18 37.32 -3.54
N SER A 426 10.75 38.33 -4.28
CA SER A 426 11.56 39.00 -5.31
C SER A 426 12.72 39.82 -4.74
N LEU A 427 12.67 40.18 -3.47
CA LEU A 427 13.73 40.98 -2.81
C LEU A 427 14.90 40.15 -2.30
N VAL A 428 14.70 38.85 -2.17
CA VAL A 428 15.71 37.92 -1.62
C VAL A 428 16.38 37.15 -2.75
N GLN A 429 17.72 37.23 -2.78
CA GLN A 429 18.52 36.45 -3.71
C GLN A 429 18.90 35.11 -3.07
N ALA A 430 18.41 34.03 -3.62
CA ALA A 430 18.72 32.65 -3.22
C ALA A 430 18.36 31.69 -4.36
N ASP A 431 19.19 30.66 -4.58
CA ASP A 431 18.99 29.65 -5.62
C ASP A 431 17.80 28.73 -5.34
N VAL A 432 17.45 28.58 -4.07
CA VAL A 432 16.28 27.83 -3.60
C VAL A 432 15.54 28.70 -2.59
N LYS A 433 14.23 28.83 -2.78
CA LYS A 433 13.35 29.53 -1.85
C LYS A 433 12.18 28.59 -1.52
N PHE A 434 11.77 28.56 -0.27
CA PHE A 434 10.60 27.79 0.16
C PHE A 434 9.45 28.74 0.45
N LEU A 435 8.25 28.41 -0.03
CA LEU A 435 7.02 29.18 0.22
C LEU A 435 5.94 28.30 0.81
N VAL A 436 5.49 28.61 2.02
CA VAL A 436 4.39 27.89 2.68
C VAL A 436 3.05 28.36 2.13
N LEU A 437 2.26 27.43 1.59
CA LEU A 437 0.94 27.71 1.04
C LEU A 437 -0.11 26.74 1.61
N GLN A 438 -1.36 27.22 1.64
CA GLN A 438 -2.57 26.45 1.91
C GLN A 438 -3.58 26.71 0.80
N TYR A 439 -4.42 25.73 0.48
CA TYR A 439 -5.52 25.94 -0.47
C TYR A 439 -6.52 26.97 0.06
N GLY A 440 -7.07 27.79 -0.85
CA GLY A 440 -8.05 28.83 -0.49
C GLY A 440 -7.46 30.12 0.09
N ALA A 441 -6.12 30.23 0.21
CA ALA A 441 -5.46 31.53 0.43
C ALA A 441 -5.51 32.36 -0.87
N ASP A 442 -5.04 33.64 -0.83
CA ASP A 442 -5.07 34.57 -1.98
C ASP A 442 -4.34 34.01 -3.21
N SER A 443 -5.02 33.14 -3.99
CA SER A 443 -4.42 32.36 -5.06
C SER A 443 -3.87 33.23 -6.21
N GLU A 444 -4.51 34.37 -6.50
CA GLU A 444 -4.03 35.30 -7.54
C GLU A 444 -2.63 35.80 -7.24
N GLU A 445 -2.33 36.13 -5.97
CA GLU A 445 -1.05 36.68 -5.54
C GLU A 445 0.06 35.64 -5.66
N TYR A 446 -0.09 34.45 -5.08
CA TYR A 446 0.97 33.46 -5.15
C TYR A 446 1.15 32.84 -6.55
N ILE A 447 0.07 32.69 -7.33
CA ILE A 447 0.15 32.23 -8.72
C ILE A 447 0.92 33.24 -9.56
N ALA A 448 0.65 34.55 -9.41
CA ALA A 448 1.39 35.60 -10.10
C ALA A 448 2.88 35.58 -9.70
N CYS A 449 3.18 35.43 -8.42
CA CYS A 449 4.56 35.31 -7.92
C CYS A 449 5.27 34.09 -8.50
N LEU A 450 4.69 32.89 -8.39
CA LEU A 450 5.30 31.63 -8.81
C LEU A 450 5.59 31.57 -10.31
N LYS A 451 4.80 32.26 -11.15
CA LYS A 451 5.09 32.40 -12.59
C LYS A 451 6.44 33.04 -12.89
N HIS A 452 6.91 33.93 -12.00
CA HIS A 452 8.16 34.65 -12.16
C HIS A 452 9.31 34.03 -11.33
N HIS A 453 9.01 33.07 -10.47
CA HIS A 453 9.96 32.48 -9.52
C HIS A 453 9.99 30.93 -9.63
N PRO A 454 10.56 30.38 -10.72
CA PRO A 454 10.65 28.92 -10.90
C PRO A 454 11.57 28.24 -9.88
N GLU A 455 12.43 28.98 -9.18
CA GLU A 455 13.29 28.52 -8.10
C GLU A 455 12.56 28.32 -6.77
N VAL A 456 11.28 28.65 -6.69
CA VAL A 456 10.47 28.48 -5.47
C VAL A 456 9.97 27.07 -5.35
N VAL A 457 10.23 26.45 -4.20
CA VAL A 457 9.64 25.17 -3.76
C VAL A 457 8.43 25.47 -2.89
N VAL A 458 7.28 24.97 -3.27
CA VAL A 458 6.02 25.14 -2.50
C VAL A 458 6.01 24.14 -1.34
N VAL A 459 5.84 24.63 -0.13
CA VAL A 459 5.59 23.81 1.06
C VAL A 459 4.08 23.80 1.30
N CYS A 460 3.42 22.72 0.90
CA CYS A 460 1.98 22.56 0.99
C CYS A 460 1.60 22.08 2.39
N MET A 461 0.95 22.93 3.16
CA MET A 461 0.38 22.62 4.49
C MET A 461 -1.13 22.66 4.44
N SER A 462 -1.79 22.04 5.42
CA SER A 462 -3.24 22.14 5.59
C SER A 462 -3.63 22.12 7.05
N THR A 463 -4.57 23.00 7.41
CA THR A 463 -5.30 23.01 8.68
C THR A 463 -6.73 22.52 8.52
N HIS A 464 -7.14 22.18 7.30
CA HIS A 464 -8.47 21.68 6.99
C HIS A 464 -8.71 20.30 7.64
N LYS A 465 -9.95 20.02 8.01
CA LYS A 465 -10.30 18.72 8.63
C LYS A 465 -10.00 17.55 7.69
N ASN A 466 -10.29 17.68 6.39
CA ASN A 466 -9.83 16.76 5.35
C ASN A 466 -8.53 17.28 4.71
N LYS A 467 -7.42 17.11 5.40
CA LYS A 467 -6.10 17.60 4.98
C LYS A 467 -5.68 17.08 3.60
N VAL A 468 -5.93 15.81 3.34
CA VAL A 468 -5.55 15.17 2.06
C VAL A 468 -6.24 15.83 0.89
N GLY A 469 -7.56 16.02 0.99
CA GLY A 469 -8.33 16.70 -0.07
C GLY A 469 -7.90 18.14 -0.28
N ASP A 470 -7.63 18.87 0.79
CA ASP A 470 -7.18 20.27 0.76
C ASP A 470 -5.78 20.39 0.14
N GLN A 471 -4.86 19.51 0.49
CA GLN A 471 -3.51 19.46 -0.10
C GLN A 471 -3.53 19.03 -1.57
N ARG A 472 -4.39 18.05 -1.95
CA ARG A 472 -4.65 17.73 -3.36
C ARG A 472 -5.15 18.96 -4.12
N ALA A 473 -6.09 19.72 -3.54
CA ALA A 473 -6.69 20.91 -4.15
C ALA A 473 -5.64 21.96 -4.51
N LEU A 474 -4.71 22.29 -3.60
CA LEU A 474 -3.63 23.22 -3.89
C LEU A 474 -2.77 22.77 -5.08
N VAL A 475 -2.37 21.49 -5.12
CA VAL A 475 -1.51 21.03 -6.21
C VAL A 475 -2.24 21.01 -7.54
N HIS A 476 -3.51 20.64 -7.56
CA HIS A 476 -4.34 20.70 -8.77
C HIS A 476 -4.57 22.14 -9.24
N GLU A 477 -4.71 23.10 -8.33
CA GLU A 477 -4.79 24.54 -8.66
C GLU A 477 -3.49 25.04 -9.31
N LEU A 478 -2.32 24.72 -8.72
CA LEU A 478 -1.02 25.05 -9.32
C LEU A 478 -0.87 24.40 -10.71
N TRP A 479 -1.28 23.16 -10.85
CA TRP A 479 -1.20 22.43 -12.13
C TRP A 479 -2.09 23.08 -13.19
N GLN A 480 -3.34 23.46 -12.85
CA GLN A 480 -4.25 24.19 -13.75
C GLN A 480 -3.71 25.57 -14.15
N ALA A 481 -2.98 26.23 -13.24
CA ALA A 481 -2.31 27.51 -13.54
C ALA A 481 -1.06 27.36 -14.42
N GLY A 482 -0.69 26.11 -14.80
CA GLY A 482 0.51 25.83 -15.62
C GLY A 482 1.81 25.97 -14.83
N LEU A 483 1.76 25.88 -13.51
CA LEU A 483 2.93 26.02 -12.64
C LEU A 483 3.60 24.68 -12.41
N ASN A 484 4.92 24.61 -12.64
CA ASN A 484 5.75 23.41 -12.46
C ASN A 484 6.69 23.51 -11.24
N ASN A 485 6.39 24.40 -10.30
CA ASN A 485 7.15 24.51 -9.05
C ASN A 485 7.07 23.19 -8.28
N PRO A 486 8.18 22.69 -7.71
CA PRO A 486 8.17 21.50 -6.87
C PRO A 486 7.32 21.69 -5.63
N VAL A 487 6.71 20.60 -5.15
CA VAL A 487 5.83 20.62 -3.97
C VAL A 487 6.33 19.63 -2.92
N VAL A 488 6.55 20.13 -1.71
CA VAL A 488 6.83 19.35 -0.50
C VAL A 488 5.58 19.37 0.37
N PHE A 489 5.03 18.21 0.70
CA PHE A 489 3.92 18.13 1.63
C PHE A 489 4.41 18.18 3.08
N ALA A 490 3.83 19.09 3.86
CA ALA A 490 4.17 19.29 5.26
C ALA A 490 2.96 19.08 6.16
N GLN A 491 3.17 18.44 7.32
CA GLN A 491 2.14 18.25 8.32
C GLN A 491 2.71 18.20 9.73
N MET A 492 2.02 18.91 10.65
CA MET A 492 2.31 18.89 12.09
C MET A 492 1.40 17.88 12.80
N TYR A 493 2.00 17.09 13.70
CA TYR A 493 1.31 16.17 14.60
C TYR A 493 1.70 16.48 16.06
N ARG A 494 0.90 15.97 16.99
CA ARG A 494 1.21 16.05 18.42
C ARG A 494 0.96 14.70 19.05
N HIS A 495 2.04 13.94 19.23
CA HIS A 495 2.01 12.61 19.81
C HIS A 495 3.15 12.41 20.79
N THR A 496 2.90 11.57 21.82
CA THR A 496 3.91 11.12 22.77
C THR A 496 4.64 9.87 22.28
N ASN A 497 5.74 9.50 22.95
CA ASN A 497 6.49 8.28 22.61
C ASN A 497 5.65 7.01 22.70
N GLU A 498 4.68 6.95 23.63
CA GLU A 498 3.75 5.82 23.76
C GLU A 498 2.75 5.75 22.60
N GLU A 499 2.57 6.85 21.88
CA GLU A 499 1.70 6.96 20.69
C GLU A 499 2.45 6.89 19.37
N LYS A 500 3.72 6.48 19.37
CA LYS A 500 4.55 6.44 18.15
C LYS A 500 3.90 5.66 17.02
N ASP A 501 3.34 4.48 17.29
CA ASP A 501 2.64 3.67 16.29
C ASP A 501 1.44 4.41 15.69
N LEU A 502 0.71 5.17 16.52
CA LEU A 502 -0.43 5.97 16.08
C LEU A 502 0.02 7.18 15.23
N PHE A 503 1.12 7.82 15.59
CA PHE A 503 1.73 8.87 14.78
C PHE A 503 2.10 8.34 13.39
N GLN A 504 2.80 7.21 13.32
CA GLN A 504 3.20 6.56 12.06
C GLN A 504 2.00 6.23 11.19
N LEU A 505 0.95 5.67 11.78
CA LEU A 505 -0.30 5.33 11.11
C LEU A 505 -0.98 6.57 10.51
N LYS A 506 -1.11 7.64 11.30
CA LYS A 506 -1.74 8.90 10.87
C LYS A 506 -0.94 9.60 9.79
N ALA A 507 0.38 9.72 9.98
CA ALA A 507 1.27 10.34 8.99
C ALA A 507 1.24 9.57 7.66
N ALA A 508 1.26 8.24 7.70
CA ALA A 508 1.16 7.40 6.51
C ALA A 508 -0.21 7.50 5.82
N ALA A 509 -1.30 7.61 6.58
CA ALA A 509 -2.65 7.79 6.04
C ALA A 509 -2.90 9.19 5.45
N ASP A 510 -2.17 10.22 5.91
CA ASP A 510 -2.25 11.58 5.34
C ASP A 510 -1.35 11.71 4.09
N MET A 511 -0.10 11.25 4.18
CA MET A 511 0.90 11.46 3.12
C MET A 511 0.82 10.42 2.00
N GLY A 512 0.45 9.17 2.32
CA GLY A 512 0.39 8.07 1.36
C GLY A 512 -0.45 8.37 0.12
N PRO A 513 -1.69 8.86 0.24
CA PRO A 513 -2.52 9.23 -0.90
C PRO A 513 -1.84 10.22 -1.85
N LEU A 514 -1.24 11.28 -1.30
CA LEU A 514 -0.56 12.34 -2.06
C LEU A 514 0.65 11.83 -2.84
N MET A 515 1.34 10.83 -2.27
CA MET A 515 2.51 10.19 -2.87
C MET A 515 2.10 9.22 -3.98
N ILE A 516 1.07 8.41 -3.75
CA ILE A 516 0.53 7.48 -4.74
C ILE A 516 -0.06 8.25 -5.93
N ASP A 517 -0.65 9.41 -5.70
CA ASP A 517 -1.17 10.29 -6.76
C ASP A 517 -0.06 11.00 -7.55
N GLY A 518 1.22 10.80 -7.21
CA GLY A 518 2.35 11.39 -7.93
C GLY A 518 2.48 12.90 -7.77
N LEU A 519 1.91 13.48 -6.70
CA LEU A 519 1.82 14.94 -6.51
C LEU A 519 3.01 15.53 -5.76
N THR A 520 3.94 14.71 -5.25
CA THR A 520 4.99 15.11 -4.31
C THR A 520 6.38 15.17 -4.90
N ASP A 521 7.16 16.16 -4.45
CA ASP A 521 8.62 16.23 -4.61
C ASP A 521 9.34 16.16 -3.26
N GLY A 522 8.60 16.04 -2.15
CA GLY A 522 9.18 15.86 -0.82
C GLY A 522 8.14 15.75 0.29
N ILE A 523 8.64 15.41 1.47
CA ILE A 523 7.86 15.23 2.68
C ILE A 523 8.52 15.95 3.87
N TRP A 524 7.70 16.61 4.69
CA TRP A 524 8.11 17.27 5.91
C TRP A 524 7.14 16.92 7.04
N LEU A 525 7.49 15.93 7.82
CA LEU A 525 6.74 15.59 9.03
C LEU A 525 7.30 16.40 10.21
N MET A 526 6.40 16.84 11.07
CA MET A 526 6.72 17.55 12.30
C MET A 526 5.94 16.98 13.45
N ASN A 527 6.54 16.92 14.63
CA ASN A 527 5.87 16.56 15.87
C ASN A 527 6.20 17.59 16.95
N ASP A 528 5.17 18.17 17.60
CA ASP A 528 5.34 19.05 18.75
C ASP A 528 5.07 18.34 20.11
N GLY A 529 5.01 17.00 20.07
CA GLY A 529 5.07 16.13 21.25
C GLY A 529 6.50 15.73 21.59
N ASP A 530 6.66 14.55 22.18
CA ASP A 530 7.96 14.04 22.65
C ASP A 530 8.53 12.87 21.81
N ILE A 531 7.92 12.56 20.66
CA ILE A 531 8.52 11.61 19.70
C ILE A 531 9.85 12.17 19.22
N SER A 532 10.87 11.34 19.18
CA SER A 532 12.20 11.76 18.75
C SER A 532 12.22 12.23 17.29
N ASP A 533 13.04 13.20 16.99
CA ASP A 533 13.20 13.72 15.62
C ASP A 533 13.68 12.61 14.67
N GLU A 534 14.48 11.66 15.16
CA GLU A 534 14.94 10.49 14.43
C GLU A 534 13.78 9.57 14.04
N ASP A 535 12.81 9.37 14.94
CA ASP A 535 11.62 8.56 14.66
C ASP A 535 10.67 9.26 13.67
N VAL A 536 10.57 10.59 13.75
CA VAL A 536 9.81 11.39 12.78
C VAL A 536 10.44 11.29 11.39
N ASP A 537 11.76 11.45 11.29
CA ASP A 537 12.50 11.32 10.03
C ASP A 537 12.40 9.89 9.47
N ALA A 538 12.59 8.87 10.32
CA ALA A 538 12.46 7.47 9.93
C ALA A 538 11.05 7.17 9.38
N THR A 539 10.02 7.75 9.97
CA THR A 539 8.63 7.63 9.49
C THR A 539 8.48 8.25 8.10
N ALA A 540 9.05 9.44 7.86
CA ALA A 540 9.02 10.09 6.55
C ALA A 540 9.69 9.23 5.46
N PHE A 541 10.88 8.68 5.73
CA PHE A 541 11.57 7.75 4.83
C PHE A 541 10.76 6.46 4.62
N GLY A 542 10.15 5.92 5.69
CA GLY A 542 9.30 4.73 5.63
C GLY A 542 8.08 4.92 4.72
N ILE A 543 7.44 6.10 4.76
CA ILE A 543 6.30 6.45 3.91
C ILE A 543 6.74 6.54 2.43
N LEU A 544 7.86 7.21 2.15
CA LEU A 544 8.41 7.29 0.78
C LEU A 544 8.75 5.90 0.22
N GLN A 545 9.31 5.02 1.05
CA GLN A 545 9.62 3.64 0.66
C GLN A 545 8.35 2.81 0.44
N ALA A 546 7.34 2.95 1.30
CA ALA A 546 6.05 2.27 1.15
C ALA A 546 5.30 2.72 -0.12
N ALA A 547 5.44 3.99 -0.52
CA ALA A 547 4.90 4.54 -1.77
C ALA A 547 5.80 4.30 -3.00
N ARG A 548 6.88 3.53 -2.88
CA ARG A 548 7.83 3.22 -3.97
C ARG A 548 8.58 4.41 -4.58
N LEU A 549 8.68 5.52 -3.85
CA LEU A 549 9.32 6.75 -4.36
C LEU A 549 10.80 6.85 -4.02
N ARG A 550 11.22 6.30 -2.87
CA ARG A 550 12.62 6.33 -2.41
C ARG A 550 12.91 5.14 -1.49
N THR A 551 13.96 4.39 -1.79
CA THR A 551 14.39 3.24 -0.97
C THR A 551 15.64 3.62 -0.18
N THR A 552 15.59 3.47 1.15
CA THR A 552 16.69 3.86 2.05
C THR A 552 17.15 2.74 2.96
N LYS A 553 16.38 1.66 3.08
CA LYS A 553 16.71 0.49 3.90
C LYS A 553 16.37 -0.80 3.16
N THR A 554 16.80 -1.95 3.69
CA THR A 554 16.36 -3.27 3.21
C THR A 554 14.85 -3.37 3.35
N GLU A 555 14.17 -3.81 2.30
CA GLU A 555 12.72 -4.06 2.32
C GLU A 555 12.46 -5.54 2.60
N TYR A 556 11.57 -5.81 3.56
CA TYR A 556 11.10 -7.16 3.86
C TYR A 556 9.65 -7.32 3.40
N ILE A 557 9.44 -8.28 2.49
CA ILE A 557 8.12 -8.70 2.04
C ILE A 557 7.81 -9.98 2.82
N SER A 558 7.25 -9.85 4.03
CA SER A 558 7.02 -10.98 4.92
C SER A 558 5.54 -11.24 5.14
N CYS A 559 5.14 -12.52 5.04
CA CYS A 559 3.75 -12.89 5.22
C CYS A 559 3.37 -12.86 6.72
N PRO A 560 2.08 -12.58 7.05
CA PRO A 560 1.63 -12.53 8.44
C PRO A 560 1.52 -13.91 9.11
N GLY A 561 1.67 -14.99 8.32
CA GLY A 561 1.35 -16.34 8.76
C GLY A 561 -0.14 -16.68 8.64
N CYS A 562 -0.43 -17.96 8.56
CA CYS A 562 -1.77 -18.55 8.58
C CYS A 562 -1.65 -20.06 8.85
N GLY A 563 -2.73 -20.81 8.88
CA GLY A 563 -2.71 -22.27 9.08
C GLY A 563 -1.92 -23.07 8.04
N ARG A 564 -1.38 -22.42 7.00
CA ARG A 564 -0.48 -23.01 5.98
C ARG A 564 1.01 -22.81 6.27
N THR A 565 1.37 -22.05 7.30
CA THR A 565 2.78 -21.78 7.65
C THR A 565 3.48 -23.07 8.07
N LEU A 566 4.68 -23.31 7.52
CA LEU A 566 5.38 -24.59 7.61
C LEU A 566 6.59 -24.60 8.56
N TYR A 567 6.93 -23.44 9.15
CA TYR A 567 8.09 -23.25 10.04
C TYR A 567 7.82 -22.09 11.02
N ASP A 568 8.73 -21.87 11.97
CA ASP A 568 8.63 -20.71 12.89
C ASP A 568 8.97 -19.40 12.15
N LEU A 569 7.91 -18.84 11.55
CA LEU A 569 8.01 -17.67 10.66
C LEU A 569 8.54 -16.44 11.38
N ARG A 570 8.08 -16.14 12.60
CA ARG A 570 8.44 -14.91 13.31
C ARG A 570 9.89 -14.89 13.75
N THR A 571 10.36 -15.96 14.39
CA THR A 571 11.76 -16.10 14.76
C THR A 571 12.67 -16.02 13.52
N THR A 572 12.23 -16.61 12.41
CA THR A 572 13.00 -16.59 11.14
C THR A 572 13.04 -15.18 10.55
N ILE A 573 11.92 -14.43 10.54
CA ILE A 573 11.90 -13.03 10.10
C ILE A 573 12.90 -12.21 10.92
N ALA A 574 12.85 -12.30 12.26
CA ALA A 574 13.74 -11.56 13.14
C ALA A 574 15.24 -11.88 12.87
N ARG A 575 15.59 -13.16 12.68
CA ARG A 575 16.96 -13.60 12.34
C ARG A 575 17.44 -13.05 11.00
N ILE A 576 16.60 -13.13 9.96
CA ILE A 576 16.94 -12.62 8.62
C ILE A 576 17.11 -11.09 8.68
N ARG A 577 16.19 -10.36 9.33
CA ARG A 577 16.30 -8.92 9.50
C ARG A 577 17.58 -8.49 10.19
N GLU A 578 17.91 -9.11 11.33
CA GLU A 578 19.12 -8.78 12.06
C GLU A 578 20.38 -8.98 11.20
N ALA A 579 20.41 -10.06 10.41
CA ALA A 579 21.55 -10.39 9.55
C ALA A 579 21.67 -9.50 8.29
N THR A 580 20.56 -8.87 7.81
CA THR A 580 20.53 -8.20 6.51
C THR A 580 20.14 -6.71 6.58
N LYS A 581 19.83 -6.15 7.77
CA LYS A 581 19.38 -4.75 7.94
C LYS A 581 20.36 -3.70 7.40
N HIS A 582 21.64 -4.04 7.28
CA HIS A 582 22.70 -3.19 6.73
C HIS A 582 22.80 -3.22 5.20
N MET A 583 22.07 -4.13 4.52
CA MET A 583 22.11 -4.35 3.07
C MET A 583 21.07 -3.47 2.37
N LYS A 584 21.36 -2.18 2.25
CA LYS A 584 20.44 -1.19 1.67
C LYS A 584 20.02 -1.53 0.24
N GLY A 585 18.77 -1.21 -0.07
CA GLY A 585 18.21 -1.35 -1.42
C GLY A 585 17.82 -2.77 -1.79
N LEU A 586 18.15 -3.79 -0.98
CA LEU A 586 17.69 -5.16 -1.20
C LEU A 586 16.23 -5.33 -0.80
N LYS A 587 15.54 -6.21 -1.52
CA LYS A 587 14.19 -6.69 -1.19
C LYS A 587 14.25 -8.18 -0.91
N ILE A 588 13.86 -8.59 0.30
CA ILE A 588 13.89 -9.97 0.75
C ILE A 588 12.47 -10.45 1.05
N GLY A 589 12.02 -11.47 0.32
CA GLY A 589 10.75 -12.15 0.54
C GLY A 589 10.87 -13.24 1.60
N ILE A 590 9.98 -13.27 2.62
CA ILE A 590 9.97 -14.29 3.67
C ILE A 590 8.54 -14.84 3.77
N MET A 591 8.35 -16.05 3.21
CA MET A 591 7.03 -16.64 2.98
C MET A 591 6.84 -17.95 3.71
N GLY A 592 5.76 -18.06 4.49
CA GLY A 592 5.44 -19.25 5.27
C GLY A 592 5.13 -20.49 4.43
N CYS A 593 4.70 -20.34 3.16
CA CYS A 593 4.36 -21.44 2.26
C CYS A 593 4.40 -21.02 0.78
N ILE A 594 4.29 -22.01 -0.11
CA ILE A 594 4.34 -21.82 -1.58
C ILE A 594 3.03 -21.28 -2.20
N VAL A 595 1.92 -21.19 -1.47
CA VAL A 595 0.60 -20.89 -2.06
C VAL A 595 0.55 -19.54 -2.78
N ASN A 596 0.97 -18.48 -2.10
CA ASN A 596 1.11 -17.15 -2.68
C ASN A 596 2.58 -16.69 -2.74
N GLY A 597 3.46 -17.36 -1.96
CA GLY A 597 4.81 -16.91 -1.69
C GLY A 597 5.61 -16.50 -2.93
N PRO A 598 5.84 -17.41 -3.90
CA PRO A 598 6.64 -17.09 -5.07
C PRO A 598 6.11 -15.94 -5.92
N GLY A 599 4.78 -15.75 -5.96
CA GLY A 599 4.17 -14.65 -6.68
C GLY A 599 4.22 -13.32 -5.94
N GLU A 600 3.92 -13.30 -4.64
CA GLU A 600 3.94 -12.08 -3.83
C GLU A 600 5.35 -11.50 -3.63
N MET A 601 6.36 -12.36 -3.68
CA MET A 601 7.76 -11.94 -3.64
C MET A 601 8.39 -11.78 -5.04
N ALA A 602 7.60 -11.76 -6.10
CA ALA A 602 8.12 -11.66 -7.48
C ALA A 602 9.00 -10.42 -7.70
N ASP A 603 8.77 -9.35 -6.92
CA ASP A 603 9.59 -8.13 -6.91
C ASP A 603 10.77 -8.20 -5.92
N ALA A 604 10.91 -9.28 -5.17
CA ALA A 604 12.04 -9.47 -4.26
C ALA A 604 13.30 -9.91 -5.02
N ASP A 605 14.46 -9.44 -4.55
CA ASP A 605 15.75 -9.89 -5.07
C ASP A 605 16.06 -11.31 -4.62
N PHE A 606 15.70 -11.63 -3.37
CA PHE A 606 15.86 -12.94 -2.75
C PHE A 606 14.61 -13.38 -2.02
N GLY A 607 14.36 -14.68 -1.97
CA GLY A 607 13.19 -15.27 -1.32
C GLY A 607 13.53 -16.47 -0.44
N TYR A 608 12.88 -16.51 0.73
CA TYR A 608 12.89 -17.60 1.69
C TYR A 608 11.45 -18.13 1.82
N VAL A 609 11.19 -19.33 1.32
CA VAL A 609 9.83 -19.87 1.16
C VAL A 609 9.70 -21.25 1.78
N GLY A 610 8.72 -21.43 2.69
CA GLY A 610 8.39 -22.75 3.25
C GLY A 610 7.99 -23.74 2.16
N ALA A 611 8.67 -24.88 2.08
CA ALA A 611 8.49 -25.92 1.06
C ALA A 611 7.83 -27.20 1.61
N GLY A 612 7.94 -27.44 2.91
CA GLY A 612 7.37 -28.56 3.65
C GLY A 612 7.62 -28.38 5.14
N PRO A 613 7.10 -29.24 6.02
CA PRO A 613 7.37 -29.16 7.46
C PRO A 613 8.89 -29.17 7.74
N GLY A 614 9.42 -28.09 8.33
CA GLY A 614 10.84 -27.91 8.60
C GLY A 614 11.74 -27.80 7.36
N LYS A 615 11.18 -27.56 6.17
CA LYS A 615 11.90 -27.43 4.90
C LYS A 615 11.62 -26.12 4.24
N VAL A 616 12.65 -25.52 3.64
CA VAL A 616 12.64 -24.23 2.97
C VAL A 616 13.24 -24.33 1.58
N SER A 617 12.76 -23.54 0.65
CA SER A 617 13.39 -23.31 -0.65
C SER A 617 13.81 -21.84 -0.78
N LEU A 618 14.97 -21.61 -1.40
CA LEU A 618 15.51 -20.28 -1.63
C LEU A 618 15.32 -19.86 -3.09
N TYR A 619 15.02 -18.60 -3.26
CA TYR A 619 14.77 -17.99 -4.56
C TYR A 619 15.71 -16.81 -4.80
N ARG A 620 16.07 -16.62 -6.06
CA ARG A 620 16.65 -15.39 -6.59
C ARG A 620 15.67 -14.85 -7.64
N LYS A 621 15.05 -13.72 -7.32
CA LYS A 621 13.88 -13.22 -8.07
C LYS A 621 12.81 -14.34 -8.18
N LYS A 622 12.39 -14.68 -9.38
CA LYS A 622 11.35 -15.73 -9.63
C LYS A 622 11.93 -17.16 -9.70
N GLU A 623 13.24 -17.33 -9.70
CA GLU A 623 13.89 -18.62 -9.87
C GLU A 623 14.18 -19.29 -8.53
N CYS A 624 13.74 -20.54 -8.37
CA CYS A 624 14.08 -21.36 -7.22
C CYS A 624 15.50 -21.95 -7.40
N VAL A 625 16.47 -21.44 -6.62
CA VAL A 625 17.88 -21.77 -6.74
C VAL A 625 18.31 -22.92 -5.83
N GLU A 626 17.69 -23.04 -4.66
CA GLU A 626 17.94 -24.15 -3.72
C GLU A 626 16.62 -24.68 -3.18
N LYS A 627 16.47 -26.02 -3.11
CA LYS A 627 15.21 -26.66 -2.72
C LYS A 627 15.39 -27.53 -1.48
N ASN A 628 14.35 -27.58 -0.65
CA ASN A 628 14.22 -28.52 0.48
C ASN A 628 15.37 -28.47 1.49
N ILE A 629 15.92 -27.28 1.76
CA ILE A 629 16.94 -27.05 2.78
C ILE A 629 16.30 -27.22 4.16
N ASP A 630 17.03 -27.78 5.13
CA ASP A 630 16.57 -27.80 6.52
C ASP A 630 16.45 -26.37 7.07
N GLU A 631 15.33 -26.06 7.75
CA GLU A 631 15.05 -24.74 8.33
C GLU A 631 16.22 -24.18 9.15
N LYS A 632 16.88 -25.04 9.92
CA LYS A 632 18.01 -24.66 10.80
C LYS A 632 19.19 -24.06 10.03
N ASP A 633 19.41 -24.50 8.78
CA ASP A 633 20.55 -24.11 7.93
C ASP A 633 20.16 -23.06 6.89
N ALA A 634 18.85 -22.88 6.62
CA ALA A 634 18.34 -22.11 5.49
C ALA A 634 18.67 -20.61 5.55
N VAL A 635 18.78 -20.00 6.75
CA VAL A 635 19.17 -18.59 6.89
C VAL A 635 20.63 -18.40 6.47
N GLU A 636 21.53 -19.30 6.84
CA GLU A 636 22.94 -19.24 6.45
C GLU A 636 23.10 -19.42 4.93
N HIS A 637 22.32 -20.32 4.32
CA HIS A 637 22.28 -20.49 2.86
C HIS A 637 21.78 -19.22 2.16
N LEU A 638 20.74 -18.55 2.70
CA LEU A 638 20.24 -17.28 2.16
C LEU A 638 21.33 -16.20 2.19
N LEU A 639 22.05 -16.06 3.31
CA LEU A 639 23.13 -15.06 3.42
C LEU A 639 24.24 -15.32 2.41
N ARG A 640 24.69 -16.57 2.25
CA ARG A 640 25.67 -16.95 1.21
C ARG A 640 25.16 -16.64 -0.21
N LEU A 641 23.87 -16.90 -0.48
CA LEU A 641 23.27 -16.60 -1.77
C LEU A 641 23.29 -15.09 -2.07
N ILE A 642 23.00 -14.27 -1.06
CA ILE A 642 23.06 -12.80 -1.16
C ILE A 642 24.50 -12.34 -1.41
N GLU A 643 25.45 -12.76 -0.58
CA GLU A 643 26.87 -12.40 -0.67
C GLU A 643 27.47 -12.76 -2.03
N ASN A 644 27.22 -13.98 -2.51
CA ASN A 644 27.69 -14.45 -3.82
C ASN A 644 27.09 -13.66 -5.00
N SER A 645 25.92 -13.05 -4.79
CA SER A 645 25.24 -12.27 -5.84
C SER A 645 25.68 -10.81 -5.86
N LEU A 646 26.21 -10.29 -4.73
CA LEU A 646 26.72 -8.92 -4.60
C LEU A 646 28.19 -8.80 -4.99
N THR A 647 28.97 -9.91 -4.91
CA THR A 647 30.36 -9.95 -5.41
C THR A 647 30.34 -10.02 -6.94
N PRO A 648 31.03 -9.09 -7.66
CA PRO A 648 31.18 -9.20 -9.11
C PRO A 648 31.86 -10.55 -9.44
N ASN A 649 31.23 -11.34 -10.31
CA ASN A 649 31.85 -12.55 -10.82
C ASN A 649 33.22 -12.20 -11.42
N PRO A 650 34.34 -12.79 -10.99
CA PRO A 650 35.60 -12.58 -11.68
C PRO A 650 35.40 -13.07 -13.12
N SER A 651 35.67 -12.20 -14.09
CA SER A 651 35.64 -12.55 -15.50
C SER A 651 36.34 -13.89 -15.71
N PRO A 652 35.80 -14.84 -16.48
CA PRO A 652 36.51 -16.06 -16.81
C PRO A 652 37.87 -15.66 -17.43
N ARG A 653 38.94 -16.05 -16.79
CA ARG A 653 40.30 -15.89 -17.33
C ARG A 653 40.28 -16.58 -18.70
N GLY A 654 40.48 -15.80 -19.73
CA GLY A 654 40.66 -16.33 -21.07
C GLY A 654 41.76 -17.40 -21.04
N GLU A 655 41.40 -18.62 -21.38
CA GLU A 655 42.38 -19.62 -21.72
C GLU A 655 43.18 -19.09 -22.91
N GLY A 656 44.45 -18.78 -22.62
CA GLY A 656 45.43 -18.46 -23.67
C GLY A 656 45.52 -19.66 -24.57
N ARG A 657 45.33 -19.45 -25.85
CA ARG A 657 45.78 -20.33 -26.89
C ARG A 657 47.23 -19.97 -27.18
N ASP A 658 48.13 -20.91 -26.86
CA ASP A 658 49.40 -21.06 -27.52
C ASP A 658 49.23 -21.58 -28.94
#